data_ba9e3489a4fceee972b38245c4497afb
#
_entry.id   ba9e3489a4fceee972b38245c4497afb
#
_cell.length_a   1.000
_cell.length_b   1.000
_cell.length_c   1.000
_cell.angle_alpha   90.00
_cell.angle_beta   90.00
_cell.angle_gamma   90.00
#
_symmetry.space_group_name_H-M   'P 1'
#
loop_
_entity.id
_entity.type
_entity.pdbx_description
1 polymer ?
#
loop_
_entity_poly.entity_id
_entity_poly.type
_entity_poly.pdbx_seq_one_letter_code
_entity_poly.pdbx_strand_id
1 'polypeptide(L)'
;MLPGGGANPGANATTGRIVSXAGVLVGNETQAVAIAPNQAVTAAAGATGAAGAATSNATYAWTITGGRIVGSTTTAIVDYVADAAGTVSLNVAITANGITTTATTSVTAISASLAGVITAPATAAATPAGTPXATAATVPISVPPAVSADRTFRWTVAGDAAITSGQGTDKITLRPGTPGVKAVTCTVTLQRLVNVPLTSYIVVNGDGPATTLAVTNGTGGGTYTGNSRVDIFANPPPAGQVFDRWTGDVAVFGANALLAPFVSHLLLTMPTTPVTLTATYKAAPVWAPVTTTGFNPQTAAATPNNPTPATVTSALSAFLPANATGLVFLLHETGSNASSWFNTPEAAILTRDLVTAGYGVAALNSVNRNAGAWATQAVLANNLDAQNHLAALNKFIQDGTFTATKPVFFLGLAAGADAANRYAQILATATPARPVRGAVLYGTAGDETLAVTSKVPQYYANAANDEALGAAGLAAARANSQLMAGRGLPAGTFINAFSPVHAGRFRALSVTNATFTAADATAIHTALKTASFLDSNNYITALPTTAALTAALPEAYRARTADVAAQLAVANASQEFYSDANARVIAFLNARVAGTPGATPGRLVNLSTRTKISFVGDSFALGFNIGGGTERATLLIRGIGPALAKFGLDTAISAPRLEVNDNTGRLIASNERWDAPGGSVTAAQITAAAAGVGAFALGAGDLDTAVLLTNLAPGSYTATIKGINGSTGDVLAEVYDVSKNSTRLTNLSTIAQISNPGDLLIPGIVIQGTAPRTLLVRAVGPGLSDFGIPANAVVTDPLISVLNAAGGAVDSNNNWTQGGAATLTAVFPVVGAFPLKTANPSDAALVTAITAGNYTLQAGAAPINPNAPVNPNAAAVNATGTVLVEVYEVP
;
A
#
# COMPACT_ATOMS: atom_id res chain seq x y z
N MET A 1 0.06 31.54 -25.05
CA MET A 1 -0.30 32.93 -25.38
C MET A 1 -0.99 33.53 -24.17
N LEU A 2 -0.38 34.54 -23.56
CA LEU A 2 -1.04 35.28 -22.51
C LEU A 2 -2.28 35.97 -23.13
N PRO A 3 -3.44 35.83 -22.50
CA PRO A 3 -4.59 36.64 -22.97
C PRO A 3 -4.19 38.10 -22.80
N GLY A 4 -4.32 38.84 -23.83
CA GLY A 4 -4.03 40.29 -23.81
C GLY A 4 -4.99 40.98 -22.87
N GLY A 5 -4.61 41.09 -21.61
CA GLY A 5 -5.20 42.09 -20.76
C GLY A 5 -4.82 43.44 -21.37
N GLY A 6 -5.78 44.21 -21.73
CA GLY A 6 -5.56 45.52 -22.30
C GLY A 6 -4.57 46.30 -21.44
N ALA A 7 -3.42 46.54 -22.00
CA ALA A 7 -2.41 47.28 -21.30
C ALA A 7 -2.89 48.73 -21.06
N ASN A 8 -3.11 49.03 -19.81
CA ASN A 8 -3.24 50.43 -19.43
C ASN A 8 -1.84 51.04 -19.62
N PRO A 9 -1.70 52.06 -20.46
CA PRO A 9 -0.42 52.61 -20.76
C PRO A 9 0.23 53.44 -19.66
N GLY A 10 -0.33 53.38 -18.45
CA GLY A 10 0.32 54.04 -17.30
C GLY A 10 1.54 53.24 -16.83
N ALA A 11 2.64 53.97 -16.66
CA ALA A 11 3.92 53.38 -16.29
C ALA A 11 3.90 52.62 -14.96
N ASN A 12 3.51 51.52 -14.75
CA ASN A 12 3.61 50.61 -13.59
C ASN A 12 2.51 49.54 -13.52
N ALA A 13 1.90 49.24 -14.68
CA ALA A 13 0.93 48.16 -14.69
C ALA A 13 1.60 46.83 -14.38
N THR A 14 1.08 46.09 -13.40
CA THR A 14 1.53 44.76 -13.10
C THR A 14 0.49 43.74 -13.57
N THR A 15 0.94 42.67 -14.19
CA THR A 15 0.03 41.54 -14.52
C THR A 15 0.37 40.42 -13.57
N GLY A 16 -0.70 39.91 -12.93
CA GLY A 16 -0.56 38.77 -12.04
C GLY A 16 -0.96 37.48 -12.75
N ARG A 17 -0.29 36.40 -12.43
CA ARG A 17 -0.67 35.11 -12.93
C ARG A 17 -0.41 34.04 -11.87
N ILE A 18 -1.15 32.95 -11.93
CA ILE A 18 -1.03 31.81 -11.02
C ILE A 18 -0.61 30.59 -11.81
N VAL A 19 0.37 29.86 -11.26
CA VAL A 19 0.80 28.55 -11.75
C VAL A 19 0.53 27.55 -10.64
N SER A 20 -0.18 26.49 -10.96
CA SER A 20 -0.36 25.40 -10.01
C SER A 20 0.72 24.33 -10.26
N UNK A 21 1.13 24.07 -9.45
CA UNK A 21 2.10 23.21 -9.41
C UNK A 21 1.86 21.95 -9.97
N ALA A 22 0.87 21.57 -9.88
CA ALA A 22 0.55 20.37 -10.66
C ALA A 22 1.05 20.47 -12.13
N GLY A 23 1.92 21.38 -12.40
CA GLY A 23 2.52 21.52 -13.72
C GLY A 23 1.62 22.23 -14.74
N VAL A 24 0.49 22.72 -14.32
CA VAL A 24 -0.45 23.38 -15.22
C VAL A 24 -0.43 24.86 -14.99
N LEU A 25 -0.20 25.59 -16.06
CA LEU A 25 -0.27 27.04 -16.03
C LEU A 25 -1.70 27.48 -16.20
N VAL A 26 -2.15 28.25 -15.27
CA VAL A 26 -3.51 28.72 -15.31
C VAL A 26 -3.50 30.23 -15.13
N GLY A 27 -3.57 30.94 -16.21
CA GLY A 27 -3.85 32.38 -16.09
C GLY A 27 -5.31 32.54 -16.45
N ASN A 28 -6.14 32.98 -15.63
CA ASN A 28 -7.58 33.26 -15.88
C ASN A 28 -8.31 32.20 -16.73
N GLU A 29 -7.82 30.98 -16.75
CA GLU A 29 -8.43 29.87 -17.49
C GLU A 29 -8.81 28.78 -16.51
N THR A 30 -9.89 28.11 -16.78
CA THR A 30 -10.32 26.96 -16.00
C THR A 30 -9.70 25.71 -16.63
N GLN A 31 -8.93 24.98 -15.84
CA GLN A 31 -8.36 23.72 -16.28
C GLN A 31 -8.69 22.62 -15.29
N ALA A 32 -8.92 21.43 -15.83
CA ALA A 32 -9.11 20.26 -15.01
C ALA A 32 -7.76 19.73 -14.61
N VAL A 33 -7.47 19.73 -13.32
CA VAL A 33 -6.25 19.16 -12.75
C VAL A 33 -6.70 18.01 -11.85
N ALA A 34 -6.09 16.85 -12.06
CA ALA A 34 -6.40 15.70 -11.23
C ALA A 34 -5.66 15.85 -9.90
N ILE A 35 -6.40 16.13 -8.85
CA ILE A 35 -5.87 16.25 -7.49
C ILE A 35 -6.65 15.31 -6.59
N ALA A 36 -5.94 14.46 -5.86
CA ALA A 36 -6.59 13.63 -4.84
C ALA A 36 -7.08 14.53 -3.70
N PRO A 37 -8.27 14.29 -3.16
CA PRO A 37 -8.69 15.02 -1.96
C PRO A 37 -7.65 14.89 -0.86
N ASN A 38 -7.38 15.99 -0.16
CA ASN A 38 -6.38 16.10 0.89
C ASN A 38 -4.92 15.99 0.42
N GLN A 39 -4.67 15.91 -0.88
CA GLN A 39 -3.30 15.97 -1.41
C GLN A 39 -2.86 17.43 -1.52
N ALA A 40 -1.69 17.76 -0.98
CA ALA A 40 -1.14 19.11 -1.08
C ALA A 40 -0.67 19.40 -2.50
N VAL A 41 -1.00 20.56 -3.00
CA VAL A 41 -0.61 21.02 -4.33
C VAL A 41 -0.02 22.43 -4.18
N THR A 42 0.96 22.74 -4.99
CA THR A 42 1.65 24.04 -4.95
C THR A 42 1.08 24.96 -6.02
N ALA A 43 0.82 26.19 -5.65
CA ALA A 43 0.44 27.25 -6.58
C ALA A 43 1.39 28.44 -6.41
N ALA A 44 1.83 29.00 -7.52
CA ALA A 44 2.74 30.11 -7.51
C ALA A 44 2.13 31.34 -8.19
N ALA A 45 2.35 32.51 -7.61
CA ALA A 45 1.93 33.77 -8.19
C ALA A 45 3.15 34.58 -8.63
N GLY A 46 3.07 35.15 -9.80
CA GLY A 46 4.12 36.02 -10.31
C GLY A 46 3.57 37.37 -10.70
N ALA A 47 4.38 38.40 -10.56
CA ALA A 47 4.05 39.74 -11.00
C ALA A 47 5.13 40.23 -11.99
N THR A 48 4.68 40.76 -13.11
CA THR A 48 5.59 41.38 -14.09
C THR A 48 5.21 42.85 -14.28
N GLY A 49 6.21 43.70 -14.37
CA GLY A 49 6.01 45.11 -14.69
C GLY A 49 5.64 45.31 -16.16
N ALA A 50 5.46 46.59 -16.56
CA ALA A 50 5.02 46.96 -17.91
C ALA A 50 5.98 46.50 -19.02
N ALA A 51 7.26 46.28 -18.69
CA ALA A 51 8.27 45.79 -19.62
C ALA A 51 8.45 44.28 -19.57
N GLY A 52 7.63 43.56 -18.83
CA GLY A 52 7.72 42.11 -18.67
C GLY A 52 8.74 41.65 -17.64
N ALA A 53 9.41 42.56 -16.95
CA ALA A 53 10.41 42.22 -15.95
C ALA A 53 9.75 41.89 -14.61
N ALA A 54 10.34 40.95 -13.87
CA ALA A 54 9.86 40.58 -12.55
C ALA A 54 9.95 41.76 -11.57
N THR A 55 8.93 41.94 -10.74
CA THR A 55 8.89 43.02 -9.75
C THR A 55 9.40 42.46 -8.42
N SER A 56 10.50 43.07 -7.94
CA SER A 56 11.23 42.51 -6.80
C SER A 56 10.58 42.72 -5.43
N ASN A 57 9.62 43.60 -5.30
CA ASN A 57 8.99 43.96 -4.01
C ASN A 57 7.50 43.66 -3.98
N ALA A 58 7.07 42.61 -4.66
CA ALA A 58 5.65 42.24 -4.67
C ALA A 58 5.26 41.59 -3.36
N THR A 59 4.09 41.93 -2.84
CA THR A 59 3.45 41.24 -1.74
C THR A 59 2.20 40.50 -2.27
N TYR A 60 1.84 39.44 -1.60
CA TYR A 60 0.82 38.51 -2.05
C TYR A 60 -0.22 38.30 -0.95
N ALA A 61 -1.48 38.13 -1.35
CA ALA A 61 -2.56 37.75 -0.43
C ALA A 61 -3.45 36.74 -1.14
N TRP A 62 -3.35 35.49 -0.71
CA TRP A 62 -4.07 34.38 -1.34
C TRP A 62 -5.37 34.08 -0.62
N THR A 63 -6.39 33.75 -1.39
CA THR A 63 -7.65 33.16 -0.89
C THR A 63 -7.99 31.95 -1.75
N ILE A 64 -8.76 31.03 -1.17
CA ILE A 64 -9.14 29.79 -1.84
C ILE A 64 -10.59 29.42 -1.49
N THR A 65 -11.27 28.80 -2.46
CA THR A 65 -12.56 28.16 -2.22
C THR A 65 -12.50 26.73 -2.72
N GLY A 66 -13.19 25.82 -2.05
CA GLY A 66 -13.15 24.40 -2.37
C GLY A 66 -11.91 23.69 -1.83
N GLY A 67 -11.15 24.37 -0.97
CA GLY A 67 -9.94 23.83 -0.38
C GLY A 67 -9.39 24.76 0.68
N ARG A 68 -8.19 24.45 1.18
CA ARG A 68 -7.51 25.28 2.18
C ARG A 68 -6.03 25.43 1.83
N ILE A 69 -5.47 26.61 2.13
CA ILE A 69 -4.03 26.84 1.95
C ILE A 69 -3.31 26.26 3.14
N VAL A 70 -2.16 25.62 2.88
CA VAL A 70 -1.30 25.03 3.91
C VAL A 70 -0.13 25.98 4.12
N GLY A 71 -0.08 26.60 5.29
CA GLY A 71 1.00 27.54 5.63
C GLY A 71 0.63 28.99 5.38
N SER A 72 1.59 29.77 4.90
CA SER A 72 1.43 31.22 4.72
C SER A 72 0.57 31.55 3.50
N THR A 73 -0.31 32.53 3.65
CA THR A 73 -1.10 33.07 2.53
C THR A 73 -0.47 34.31 1.89
N THR A 74 0.75 34.68 2.32
CA THR A 74 1.39 35.92 1.86
C THR A 74 2.67 35.71 1.08
N THR A 75 3.03 34.47 0.78
CA THR A 75 4.21 34.14 -0.01
C THR A 75 3.86 34.07 -1.49
N ALA A 76 4.87 34.18 -2.35
CA ALA A 76 4.66 34.05 -3.80
C ALA A 76 4.20 32.64 -4.19
N ILE A 77 4.48 31.66 -3.37
CA ILE A 77 4.15 30.26 -3.59
C ILE A 77 3.35 29.78 -2.37
N VAL A 78 2.25 29.11 -2.60
CA VAL A 78 1.44 28.52 -1.52
C VAL A 78 1.16 27.07 -1.87
N ASP A 79 1.10 26.25 -0.83
CA ASP A 79 0.60 24.89 -0.93
C ASP A 79 -0.87 24.90 -0.55
N TYR A 80 -1.66 24.08 -1.24
CA TYR A 80 -3.07 23.98 -0.92
C TYR A 80 -3.56 22.55 -1.04
N VAL A 81 -4.66 22.26 -0.39
CA VAL A 81 -5.30 20.95 -0.35
C VAL A 81 -6.75 21.12 -0.73
N ALA A 82 -7.25 20.30 -1.64
CA ALA A 82 -8.69 20.26 -1.96
C ALA A 82 -9.43 19.56 -0.81
N ASP A 83 -10.54 20.15 -0.37
CA ASP A 83 -11.34 19.56 0.71
C ASP A 83 -12.15 18.36 0.22
N ALA A 84 -12.56 18.39 -1.06
CA ALA A 84 -13.35 17.33 -1.68
C ALA A 84 -13.17 17.41 -3.20
N ALA A 85 -13.67 16.40 -3.90
CA ALA A 85 -13.75 16.46 -5.35
C ALA A 85 -14.66 17.62 -5.77
N GLY A 86 -14.25 18.32 -6.82
CA GLY A 86 -14.99 19.49 -7.30
C GLY A 86 -14.05 20.61 -7.72
N THR A 87 -14.58 21.80 -7.89
CA THR A 87 -13.78 22.94 -8.31
C THR A 87 -13.09 23.58 -7.11
N VAL A 88 -11.77 23.73 -7.22
CA VAL A 88 -10.95 24.51 -6.28
C VAL A 88 -10.57 25.79 -7.01
N SER A 89 -10.93 26.93 -6.45
CA SER A 89 -10.59 28.22 -7.04
C SER A 89 -9.58 28.95 -6.16
N LEU A 90 -8.48 29.34 -6.76
CA LEU A 90 -7.40 30.10 -6.12
C LEU A 90 -7.44 31.54 -6.63
N ASN A 91 -7.30 32.47 -5.73
CA ASN A 91 -7.31 33.88 -6.04
C ASN A 91 -6.17 34.54 -5.27
N VAL A 92 -5.38 35.38 -5.94
CA VAL A 92 -4.28 36.10 -5.30
C VAL A 92 -4.36 37.58 -5.64
N ALA A 93 -4.25 38.43 -4.64
CA ALA A 93 -4.01 39.85 -4.80
C ALA A 93 -2.50 40.09 -4.73
N ILE A 94 -1.94 40.66 -5.77
CA ILE A 94 -0.54 40.94 -5.90
C ILE A 94 -0.35 42.46 -5.87
N THR A 95 0.36 42.95 -4.89
CA THR A 95 0.64 44.39 -4.76
C THR A 95 2.14 44.65 -5.02
N ALA A 96 2.40 45.47 -6.01
CA ALA A 96 3.79 45.88 -6.36
C ALA A 96 3.78 47.37 -6.71
N ASN A 97 4.72 48.09 -6.14
CA ASN A 97 4.85 49.55 -6.36
C ASN A 97 3.53 50.31 -6.04
N GLY A 98 2.79 49.86 -5.03
CA GLY A 98 1.55 50.53 -4.63
C GLY A 98 0.34 50.22 -5.50
N ILE A 99 0.47 49.35 -6.52
CA ILE A 99 -0.62 48.94 -7.41
C ILE A 99 -0.98 47.51 -7.09
N THR A 100 -2.26 47.26 -6.88
CA THR A 100 -2.78 45.89 -6.60
C THR A 100 -3.50 45.37 -7.85
N THR A 101 -3.11 44.16 -8.28
CA THR A 101 -3.82 43.43 -9.32
C THR A 101 -4.23 42.07 -8.75
N THR A 102 -5.27 41.49 -9.31
CA THR A 102 -5.73 40.17 -8.88
C THR A 102 -5.56 39.17 -10.01
N ALA A 103 -5.24 37.94 -9.64
CA ALA A 103 -5.25 36.82 -10.57
C ALA A 103 -6.09 35.69 -9.95
N THR A 104 -6.87 35.03 -10.79
CA THR A 104 -7.72 33.93 -10.35
C THR A 104 -7.50 32.74 -11.26
N THR A 105 -7.52 31.54 -10.68
CA THR A 105 -7.48 30.29 -11.45
C THR A 105 -8.38 29.28 -10.76
N SER A 106 -8.80 28.28 -11.52
CA SER A 106 -9.53 27.16 -10.93
C SER A 106 -8.97 25.84 -11.44
N VAL A 107 -8.97 24.85 -10.57
CA VAL A 107 -8.58 23.49 -10.89
C VAL A 107 -9.71 22.55 -10.46
N THR A 108 -9.81 21.41 -11.12
CA THR A 108 -10.81 20.42 -10.74
C THR A 108 -10.10 19.33 -9.93
N ALA A 109 -10.46 19.25 -8.65
CA ALA A 109 -10.04 18.14 -7.80
C ALA A 109 -10.91 16.93 -8.14
N ILE A 110 -10.30 15.79 -8.37
CA ILE A 110 -11.02 14.52 -8.59
C ILE A 110 -10.75 13.61 -7.40
N SER A 111 -11.71 12.74 -7.12
CA SER A 111 -11.53 11.76 -6.04
C SER A 111 -10.37 10.82 -6.38
N ALA A 112 -9.49 10.60 -5.41
CA ALA A 112 -8.46 9.57 -5.53
C ALA A 112 -9.10 8.18 -5.53
N SER A 113 -10.26 8.05 -4.91
CA SER A 113 -11.05 6.82 -4.96
C SER A 113 -11.91 6.86 -6.22
N LEU A 114 -11.39 6.39 -7.33
CA LEU A 114 -12.14 6.27 -8.58
C LEU A 114 -12.99 4.99 -8.51
N ALA A 115 -13.90 4.94 -7.55
CA ALA A 115 -14.70 3.76 -7.27
C ALA A 115 -15.49 3.34 -8.51
N GLY A 116 -15.52 2.05 -8.79
CA GLY A 116 -16.29 1.50 -9.88
C GLY A 116 -15.78 1.84 -11.28
N VAL A 117 -14.57 2.39 -11.40
CA VAL A 117 -14.08 2.78 -12.72
C VAL A 117 -13.39 1.66 -13.50
N ILE A 118 -12.95 0.56 -12.85
CA ILE A 118 -12.49 -0.60 -13.61
C ILE A 118 -13.69 -1.47 -13.94
N THR A 119 -13.96 -1.61 -15.22
CA THR A 119 -14.97 -2.53 -15.74
C THR A 119 -14.29 -3.85 -16.04
N ALA A 120 -14.65 -4.90 -15.30
CA ALA A 120 -14.08 -6.23 -15.46
C ALA A 120 -15.19 -7.26 -15.20
N PRO A 121 -15.16 -8.41 -15.86
CA PRO A 121 -16.13 -9.46 -15.53
C PRO A 121 -15.86 -10.00 -14.13
N ALA A 122 -16.92 -10.35 -13.40
CA ALA A 122 -16.78 -10.92 -12.07
C ALA A 122 -16.15 -12.32 -12.11
N THR A 123 -16.42 -13.08 -13.17
CA THR A 123 -15.86 -14.43 -13.34
C THR A 123 -15.28 -14.59 -14.76
N ALA A 124 -14.33 -15.50 -14.90
CA ALA A 124 -13.72 -15.83 -16.18
C ALA A 124 -13.37 -17.32 -16.26
N ALA A 125 -13.33 -17.87 -17.46
CA ALA A 125 -12.85 -19.23 -17.68
C ALA A 125 -11.33 -19.29 -17.48
N ALA A 126 -10.83 -20.37 -16.95
CA ALA A 126 -9.39 -20.56 -16.79
C ALA A 126 -8.72 -20.74 -18.16
N THR A 127 -7.47 -20.35 -18.24
CA THR A 127 -6.59 -20.64 -19.37
C THR A 127 -5.43 -21.47 -18.82
N PRO A 128 -5.44 -22.79 -18.98
CA PRO A 128 -4.43 -23.65 -18.36
C PRO A 128 -3.00 -23.23 -18.68
N ALA A 129 -2.08 -23.58 -17.80
CA ALA A 129 -0.66 -23.28 -18.00
C ALA A 129 -0.16 -23.86 -19.32
N GLY A 130 0.62 -23.06 -20.07
CA GLY A 130 1.14 -23.48 -21.36
C GLY A 130 0.24 -23.16 -22.54
N THR A 131 -0.98 -22.66 -22.34
CA THR A 131 -1.85 -22.26 -23.45
C THR A 131 -1.22 -21.08 -24.18
N PRO A 132 -0.98 -21.18 -25.50
CA PRO A 132 -0.44 -20.04 -26.24
C PRO A 132 -1.38 -18.84 -26.22
N UNK A 133 -0.89 -17.91 -26.14
CA UNK A 133 -1.57 -16.74 -26.05
C UNK A 133 -2.49 -16.46 -27.10
N ALA A 134 -2.07 -16.74 -28.28
CA ALA A 134 -2.91 -16.49 -29.44
C ALA A 134 -4.21 -17.31 -29.45
N THR A 135 -4.24 -18.44 -28.76
CA THR A 135 -5.41 -19.33 -28.70
C THR A 135 -6.14 -19.25 -27.35
N ALA A 136 -5.62 -18.53 -26.40
CA ALA A 136 -6.26 -18.43 -25.08
C ALA A 136 -7.48 -17.51 -25.13
N ALA A 137 -8.54 -17.88 -24.42
CA ALA A 137 -9.68 -16.98 -24.22
C ALA A 137 -9.23 -15.74 -23.45
N THR A 138 -9.68 -14.58 -23.86
CA THR A 138 -9.31 -13.33 -23.21
C THR A 138 -10.55 -12.60 -22.72
N VAL A 139 -10.36 -11.74 -21.72
CA VAL A 139 -11.43 -10.90 -21.19
C VAL A 139 -11.05 -9.44 -21.37
N PRO A 140 -11.99 -8.59 -21.81
CA PRO A 140 -11.75 -7.15 -21.91
C PRO A 140 -11.89 -6.47 -20.54
N ILE A 141 -10.99 -5.55 -20.26
CA ILE A 141 -11.01 -4.77 -19.00
C ILE A 141 -10.72 -3.31 -19.36
N SER A 142 -11.44 -2.39 -18.77
CA SER A 142 -11.27 -0.97 -19.11
C SER A 142 -11.48 -0.07 -17.89
N VAL A 143 -10.94 1.15 -17.99
CA VAL A 143 -11.26 2.26 -17.11
C VAL A 143 -11.99 3.32 -17.92
N PRO A 144 -12.87 4.12 -17.30
CA PRO A 144 -13.64 5.14 -18.02
C PRO A 144 -12.76 6.20 -18.65
N PRO A 145 -13.25 6.92 -19.68
CA PRO A 145 -12.52 8.02 -20.29
C PRO A 145 -12.10 9.09 -19.29
N ALA A 146 -10.96 9.72 -19.58
CA ALA A 146 -10.36 10.70 -18.69
C ALA A 146 -11.15 11.97 -18.57
N VAL A 147 -11.09 12.54 -17.38
CA VAL A 147 -11.47 13.93 -17.13
C VAL A 147 -10.45 14.87 -17.78
N SER A 148 -9.19 14.44 -17.88
CA SER A 148 -8.10 15.19 -18.50
C SER A 148 -7.49 14.39 -19.64
N ALA A 149 -7.11 15.07 -20.70
CA ALA A 149 -6.51 14.43 -21.88
C ALA A 149 -5.09 13.91 -21.61
N ASP A 150 -4.41 14.43 -20.59
CA ASP A 150 -3.01 14.08 -20.31
C ASP A 150 -2.93 13.04 -19.21
N ARG A 151 -3.22 11.79 -19.56
CA ARG A 151 -3.08 10.69 -18.63
C ARG A 151 -2.48 9.47 -19.33
N THR A 152 -1.81 8.66 -18.52
CA THR A 152 -1.22 7.39 -18.99
C THR A 152 -1.71 6.26 -18.10
N PHE A 153 -1.63 5.05 -18.63
CA PHE A 153 -2.16 3.85 -18.01
C PHE A 153 -1.06 2.81 -17.90
N ARG A 154 -0.93 2.20 -16.74
CA ARG A 154 -0.01 1.09 -16.55
C ARG A 154 -0.76 -0.04 -15.86
N TRP A 155 -0.91 -1.16 -16.55
CA TRP A 155 -1.64 -2.31 -16.06
C TRP A 155 -0.69 -3.37 -15.53
N THR A 156 -1.08 -4.01 -14.46
CA THR A 156 -0.42 -5.21 -13.92
C THR A 156 -1.48 -6.21 -13.52
N VAL A 157 -1.12 -7.49 -13.55
CA VAL A 157 -2.01 -8.58 -13.16
C VAL A 157 -1.26 -9.53 -12.24
N ALA A 158 -1.98 -10.13 -11.31
CA ALA A 158 -1.37 -11.01 -10.31
C ALA A 158 -1.36 -12.46 -10.80
N GLY A 159 -0.40 -13.22 -10.29
CA GLY A 159 -0.29 -14.63 -10.56
C GLY A 159 0.18 -14.89 -11.99
N ASP A 160 -0.42 -15.90 -12.61
CA ASP A 160 -0.08 -16.33 -13.98
C ASP A 160 -1.02 -15.74 -15.03
N ALA A 161 -1.89 -14.81 -14.64
CA ALA A 161 -2.66 -14.02 -15.63
C ALA A 161 -1.70 -13.17 -16.46
N ALA A 162 -2.07 -12.87 -17.70
CA ALA A 162 -1.20 -12.11 -18.60
C ALA A 162 -1.99 -11.13 -19.45
N ILE A 163 -1.46 -9.92 -19.58
CA ILE A 163 -2.03 -8.92 -20.49
C ILE A 163 -1.60 -9.30 -21.91
N THR A 164 -2.57 -9.47 -22.79
CA THR A 164 -2.32 -9.90 -24.18
C THR A 164 -2.32 -8.72 -25.16
N SER A 165 -3.00 -7.63 -24.83
CA SER A 165 -2.95 -6.40 -25.63
C SER A 165 -3.45 -5.21 -24.80
N GLY A 166 -3.20 -4.01 -25.30
CA GLY A 166 -3.75 -2.78 -24.72
C GLY A 166 -2.92 -2.15 -23.62
N GLN A 167 -1.74 -2.69 -23.28
CA GLN A 167 -0.88 -2.06 -22.26
C GLN A 167 -0.59 -0.60 -22.67
N GLY A 168 -0.73 0.32 -21.73
CA GLY A 168 -0.54 1.74 -21.99
C GLY A 168 -1.82 2.47 -22.42
N THR A 169 -2.94 1.77 -22.58
CA THR A 169 -4.23 2.37 -22.95
C THR A 169 -5.24 2.18 -21.83
N ASP A 170 -6.39 2.82 -21.97
CA ASP A 170 -7.51 2.69 -21.04
C ASP A 170 -8.20 1.32 -21.09
N LYS A 171 -7.79 0.45 -22.01
CA LYS A 171 -8.41 -0.87 -22.23
C LYS A 171 -7.34 -1.92 -22.48
N ILE A 172 -7.50 -3.05 -21.81
CA ILE A 172 -6.63 -4.21 -22.06
C ILE A 172 -7.46 -5.43 -22.42
N THR A 173 -6.82 -6.41 -23.01
CA THR A 173 -7.33 -7.78 -22.99
C THR A 173 -6.42 -8.61 -22.10
N LEU A 174 -7.03 -9.50 -21.36
CA LEU A 174 -6.37 -10.28 -20.33
C LEU A 174 -6.60 -11.76 -20.57
N ARG A 175 -5.53 -12.55 -20.50
CA ARG A 175 -5.62 -14.00 -20.37
C ARG A 175 -5.70 -14.33 -18.88
N PRO A 176 -6.79 -14.96 -18.40
CA PRO A 176 -6.99 -15.12 -16.95
C PRO A 176 -6.00 -16.04 -16.22
N GLY A 177 -5.45 -17.05 -16.90
CA GLY A 177 -4.54 -18.00 -16.25
C GLY A 177 -5.27 -19.11 -15.50
N THR A 178 -4.62 -19.65 -14.47
CA THR A 178 -5.15 -20.77 -13.67
C THR A 178 -6.23 -20.29 -12.71
N PRO A 179 -7.05 -21.23 -12.18
CA PRO A 179 -8.15 -20.88 -11.26
C PRO A 179 -7.71 -20.10 -10.03
N GLY A 180 -8.62 -19.30 -9.51
CA GLY A 180 -8.41 -18.49 -8.29
C GLY A 180 -8.84 -17.05 -8.50
N VAL A 181 -8.66 -16.25 -7.47
CA VAL A 181 -8.98 -14.82 -7.51
C VAL A 181 -7.76 -14.06 -8.03
N LYS A 182 -7.91 -13.34 -9.12
CA LYS A 182 -6.82 -12.58 -9.75
C LYS A 182 -7.04 -11.08 -9.56
N ALA A 183 -6.05 -10.41 -9.04
CA ALA A 183 -6.06 -8.95 -8.95
C ALA A 183 -5.60 -8.37 -10.29
N VAL A 184 -6.34 -7.37 -10.77
CA VAL A 184 -6.00 -6.59 -11.95
C VAL A 184 -5.86 -5.14 -11.50
N THR A 185 -4.68 -4.58 -11.65
CA THR A 185 -4.39 -3.22 -11.17
C THR A 185 -4.02 -2.33 -12.36
N CYS A 186 -4.66 -1.17 -12.42
CA CYS A 186 -4.31 -0.11 -13.36
C CYS A 186 -3.81 1.09 -12.56
N THR A 187 -2.57 1.52 -12.78
CA THR A 187 -2.11 2.80 -12.28
C THR A 187 -2.38 3.84 -13.36
N VAL A 188 -3.29 4.75 -13.07
CA VAL A 188 -3.60 5.87 -13.94
C VAL A 188 -2.76 7.05 -13.47
N THR A 189 -1.84 7.53 -14.32
CA THR A 189 -1.07 8.72 -14.02
C THR A 189 -1.77 9.91 -14.67
N LEU A 190 -2.15 10.87 -13.83
CA LEU A 190 -2.90 12.05 -14.25
C LEU A 190 -1.93 13.22 -14.33
N GLN A 191 -1.91 13.87 -15.48
CA GLN A 191 -1.06 15.05 -15.74
C GLN A 191 0.42 14.83 -15.39
N ARG A 192 0.88 13.58 -15.56
CA ARG A 192 2.27 13.16 -15.32
C ARG A 192 2.75 13.29 -13.87
N LEU A 193 1.85 13.59 -12.94
CA LEU A 193 2.24 13.89 -11.55
C LEU A 193 1.53 13.04 -10.51
N VAL A 194 0.27 12.68 -10.74
CA VAL A 194 -0.53 11.98 -9.73
C VAL A 194 -0.79 10.56 -10.19
N ASN A 195 -0.26 9.59 -9.46
CA ASN A 195 -0.50 8.17 -9.71
C ASN A 195 -1.70 7.72 -8.88
N VAL A 196 -2.74 7.23 -9.56
CA VAL A 196 -3.92 6.68 -8.91
C VAL A 196 -3.98 5.20 -9.25
N PRO A 197 -3.54 4.32 -8.34
CA PRO A 197 -3.70 2.88 -8.56
C PRO A 197 -5.14 2.45 -8.30
N LEU A 198 -5.66 1.61 -9.18
CA LEU A 198 -7.01 1.07 -9.12
C LEU A 198 -6.91 -0.44 -9.20
N THR A 199 -7.60 -1.19 -8.34
CA THR A 199 -7.59 -2.64 -8.39
C THR A 199 -9.02 -3.18 -8.47
N SER A 200 -9.19 -4.19 -9.33
CA SER A 200 -10.40 -5.00 -9.40
C SER A 200 -10.01 -6.48 -9.33
N TYR A 201 -10.98 -7.32 -9.09
CA TYR A 201 -10.74 -8.76 -8.90
C TYR A 201 -11.64 -9.57 -9.82
N ILE A 202 -11.09 -10.66 -10.38
CA ILE A 202 -11.81 -11.61 -11.23
C ILE A 202 -11.68 -12.99 -10.60
N VAL A 203 -12.78 -13.74 -10.49
CA VAL A 203 -12.75 -15.13 -10.06
C VAL A 203 -12.55 -15.99 -11.31
N VAL A 204 -11.40 -16.64 -11.40
CA VAL A 204 -11.12 -17.56 -12.53
C VAL A 204 -11.59 -18.94 -12.13
N ASN A 205 -12.48 -19.50 -12.94
CA ASN A 205 -13.15 -20.78 -12.70
C ASN A 205 -12.18 -21.96 -12.78
N GLY A 206 -12.62 -23.11 -12.28
CA GLY A 206 -11.83 -24.33 -12.30
C GLY A 206 -11.52 -24.85 -13.69
N ASP A 207 -10.41 -25.54 -13.84
CA ASP A 207 -9.91 -26.07 -15.11
C ASP A 207 -9.65 -27.58 -15.08
N GLY A 208 -9.91 -28.26 -13.97
CA GLY A 208 -9.71 -29.70 -13.84
C GLY A 208 -10.93 -30.51 -14.33
N PRO A 209 -10.86 -31.83 -14.29
CA PRO A 209 -12.00 -32.67 -14.62
C PRO A 209 -13.15 -32.44 -13.65
N ALA A 210 -14.37 -32.68 -14.15
CA ALA A 210 -15.56 -32.55 -13.32
C ALA A 210 -15.55 -33.64 -12.24
N THR A 211 -15.89 -33.25 -11.01
CA THR A 211 -15.95 -34.15 -9.87
C THR A 211 -17.11 -33.77 -8.95
N THR A 212 -17.45 -34.63 -8.03
CA THR A 212 -18.63 -34.44 -7.16
C THR A 212 -18.20 -34.04 -5.75
N LEU A 213 -18.96 -33.13 -5.17
CA LEU A 213 -18.92 -32.78 -3.76
C LEU A 213 -20.28 -33.14 -3.14
N ALA A 214 -20.30 -34.10 -2.24
CA ALA A 214 -21.51 -34.45 -1.46
C ALA A 214 -21.45 -33.72 -0.13
N VAL A 215 -22.51 -32.99 0.20
CA VAL A 215 -22.57 -32.23 1.47
C VAL A 215 -23.82 -32.71 2.22
N THR A 216 -23.62 -33.27 3.40
CA THR A 216 -24.69 -33.71 4.28
C THR A 216 -24.89 -32.69 5.41
N ASN A 217 -26.14 -32.39 5.72
CA ASN A 217 -26.54 -31.39 6.71
C ASN A 217 -26.02 -29.97 6.33
N GLY A 218 -25.90 -29.72 5.02
CA GLY A 218 -25.41 -28.44 4.53
C GLY A 218 -25.77 -28.24 3.07
N THR A 219 -25.34 -27.14 2.51
CA THR A 219 -25.52 -26.78 1.10
C THR A 219 -24.19 -26.42 0.44
N GLY A 220 -24.21 -26.39 -0.89
CA GLY A 220 -23.01 -26.18 -1.70
C GLY A 220 -22.52 -27.46 -2.37
N GLY A 221 -23.16 -28.60 -2.14
CA GLY A 221 -22.85 -29.83 -2.86
C GLY A 221 -23.27 -29.76 -4.32
N GLY A 222 -22.59 -30.53 -5.16
CA GLY A 222 -22.86 -30.53 -6.59
C GLY A 222 -21.72 -31.13 -7.38
N THR A 223 -21.77 -30.95 -8.71
CA THR A 223 -20.70 -31.32 -9.62
C THR A 223 -19.93 -30.05 -10.00
N TYR A 224 -18.65 -30.06 -9.79
CA TYR A 224 -17.78 -28.90 -10.02
C TYR A 224 -16.58 -29.28 -10.86
N THR A 225 -16.12 -28.35 -11.65
CA THR A 225 -14.82 -28.49 -12.31
C THR A 225 -13.72 -28.50 -11.25
N GLY A 226 -12.79 -29.41 -11.33
CA GLY A 226 -11.65 -29.43 -10.40
C GLY A 226 -10.94 -28.09 -10.37
N ASN A 227 -10.38 -27.75 -9.22
CA ASN A 227 -9.75 -26.46 -8.93
C ASN A 227 -10.72 -25.29 -8.82
N SER A 228 -12.03 -25.52 -8.93
CA SER A 228 -13.02 -24.44 -8.72
C SER A 228 -13.03 -24.00 -7.26
N ARG A 229 -13.29 -22.73 -7.07
CA ARG A 229 -13.63 -22.16 -5.76
C ARG A 229 -15.09 -22.52 -5.44
N VAL A 230 -15.33 -23.15 -4.29
CA VAL A 230 -16.65 -23.64 -3.90
C VAL A 230 -16.93 -23.24 -2.46
N ASP A 231 -18.14 -22.72 -2.22
CA ASP A 231 -18.61 -22.37 -0.88
C ASP A 231 -19.52 -23.48 -0.35
N ILE A 232 -19.26 -23.97 0.86
CA ILE A 232 -20.17 -24.85 1.57
C ILE A 232 -20.64 -24.21 2.86
N PHE A 233 -21.92 -24.42 3.18
CA PHE A 233 -22.54 -23.85 4.37
C PHE A 233 -23.23 -24.98 5.13
N ALA A 234 -22.99 -25.04 6.44
CA ALA A 234 -23.78 -25.91 7.29
C ALA A 234 -25.22 -25.40 7.33
N ASN A 235 -26.16 -26.29 7.45
CA ASN A 235 -27.57 -25.93 7.67
C ASN A 235 -27.72 -25.20 9.02
N PRO A 236 -28.76 -24.37 9.18
CA PRO A 236 -29.12 -23.87 10.51
C PRO A 236 -29.15 -25.00 11.52
N PRO A 237 -28.60 -24.81 12.73
CA PRO A 237 -28.54 -25.90 13.71
C PRO A 237 -29.94 -26.31 14.17
N PRO A 238 -30.13 -27.58 14.54
CA PRO A 238 -31.36 -27.97 15.22
C PRO A 238 -31.57 -27.20 16.53
N ALA A 239 -32.80 -27.12 16.99
CA ALA A 239 -33.13 -26.39 18.22
C ALA A 239 -32.26 -26.88 19.40
N GLY A 240 -31.73 -25.94 20.15
CA GLY A 240 -30.87 -26.22 21.29
C GLY A 240 -29.47 -26.67 20.93
N GLN A 241 -29.07 -26.58 19.66
CA GLN A 241 -27.74 -26.96 19.19
C GLN A 241 -27.07 -25.81 18.49
N VAL A 242 -25.74 -25.93 18.30
CA VAL A 242 -24.92 -25.08 17.45
C VAL A 242 -24.09 -25.96 16.51
N PHE A 243 -23.60 -25.39 15.45
CA PHE A 243 -22.66 -26.08 14.54
C PHE A 243 -21.44 -26.51 15.36
N ASP A 244 -20.99 -27.74 15.17
CA ASP A 244 -19.77 -28.23 15.81
C ASP A 244 -18.59 -28.21 14.85
N ARG A 245 -18.67 -29.04 13.79
CA ARG A 245 -17.57 -29.12 12.82
C ARG A 245 -17.97 -29.85 11.55
N TRP A 246 -17.13 -29.69 10.53
CA TRP A 246 -17.18 -30.50 9.32
C TRP A 246 -16.38 -31.77 9.55
N THR A 247 -16.93 -32.92 9.10
CA THR A 247 -16.28 -34.20 9.13
C THR A 247 -16.35 -34.86 7.74
N GLY A 248 -15.66 -35.98 7.55
CA GLY A 248 -15.53 -36.65 6.27
C GLY A 248 -14.17 -36.38 5.65
N ASP A 249 -14.15 -36.04 4.37
CA ASP A 249 -12.88 -35.89 3.61
C ASP A 249 -12.22 -34.55 3.80
N VAL A 250 -12.25 -33.98 5.02
CA VAL A 250 -11.72 -32.63 5.29
C VAL A 250 -10.23 -32.53 5.00
N ALA A 251 -9.48 -33.62 5.11
CA ALA A 251 -8.03 -33.59 4.91
C ALA A 251 -7.61 -33.25 3.48
N VAL A 252 -8.47 -33.52 2.48
CA VAL A 252 -8.11 -33.28 1.08
C VAL A 252 -8.00 -31.80 0.74
N PHE A 253 -8.54 -30.91 1.57
CA PHE A 253 -8.52 -29.47 1.32
C PHE A 253 -7.28 -28.78 1.90
N GLY A 254 -6.41 -29.55 2.57
CA GLY A 254 -5.16 -29.04 3.09
C GLY A 254 -5.29 -28.25 4.38
N ALA A 255 -4.21 -27.58 4.75
CA ALA A 255 -4.07 -26.98 6.07
C ALA A 255 -5.10 -25.87 6.35
N ASN A 256 -5.50 -25.11 5.35
CA ASN A 256 -6.45 -24.01 5.58
C ASN A 256 -7.83 -24.49 6.00
N ALA A 257 -8.30 -25.58 5.40
CA ALA A 257 -9.58 -26.17 5.79
C ALA A 257 -9.47 -26.89 7.14
N LEU A 258 -8.30 -27.48 7.42
CA LEU A 258 -8.09 -28.17 8.70
C LEU A 258 -7.96 -27.18 9.88
N LEU A 259 -7.48 -25.95 9.63
CA LEU A 259 -7.30 -24.98 10.71
C LEU A 259 -8.60 -24.54 11.35
N ALA A 260 -9.71 -24.61 10.62
CA ALA A 260 -10.98 -24.14 11.15
C ALA A 260 -12.17 -25.01 10.73
N PRO A 261 -12.14 -26.32 10.97
CA PRO A 261 -13.30 -27.18 10.61
C PRO A 261 -14.57 -26.84 11.41
N PHE A 262 -14.45 -26.05 12.47
CA PHE A 262 -15.54 -25.58 13.31
C PHE A 262 -16.23 -24.32 12.76
N VAL A 263 -15.78 -23.77 11.62
CA VAL A 263 -16.44 -22.63 10.99
C VAL A 263 -17.54 -23.15 10.05
N SER A 264 -18.75 -22.64 10.23
CA SER A 264 -19.95 -23.19 9.54
C SER A 264 -19.99 -22.87 8.04
N HIS A 265 -19.14 -21.98 7.55
CA HIS A 265 -18.95 -21.68 6.15
C HIS A 265 -17.48 -21.90 5.78
N LEU A 266 -17.23 -22.79 4.84
CA LEU A 266 -15.88 -23.01 4.32
C LEU A 266 -15.83 -22.64 2.84
N LEU A 267 -14.77 -21.95 2.48
CA LEU A 267 -14.43 -21.66 1.09
C LEU A 267 -13.33 -22.63 0.67
N LEU A 268 -13.66 -23.51 -0.26
CA LEU A 268 -12.81 -24.64 -0.64
C LEU A 268 -12.28 -24.47 -2.06
N THR A 269 -11.11 -25.04 -2.33
CA THR A 269 -10.67 -25.31 -3.71
C THR A 269 -11.00 -26.77 -4.00
N MET A 270 -11.86 -27.00 -4.98
CA MET A 270 -12.36 -28.33 -5.27
C MET A 270 -11.23 -29.25 -5.79
N PRO A 271 -11.00 -30.40 -5.16
CA PRO A 271 -10.00 -31.33 -5.70
C PRO A 271 -10.51 -32.00 -6.99
N THR A 272 -9.69 -32.82 -7.60
CA THR A 272 -10.04 -33.53 -8.82
C THR A 272 -10.64 -34.91 -8.54
N THR A 273 -10.87 -35.23 -7.26
CA THR A 273 -11.47 -36.49 -6.82
C THR A 273 -12.76 -36.19 -6.05
N PRO A 274 -13.73 -37.13 -6.06
CA PRO A 274 -14.98 -36.96 -5.28
C PRO A 274 -14.70 -36.74 -3.81
N VAL A 275 -15.54 -35.93 -3.17
CA VAL A 275 -15.39 -35.54 -1.75
C VAL A 275 -16.75 -35.63 -1.08
N THR A 276 -16.76 -36.13 0.16
CA THR A 276 -17.96 -36.15 1.01
C THR A 276 -17.66 -35.40 2.30
N LEU A 277 -18.51 -34.42 2.63
CA LEU A 277 -18.41 -33.64 3.85
C LEU A 277 -19.74 -33.65 4.59
N THR A 278 -19.69 -33.70 5.92
CA THR A 278 -20.87 -33.71 6.78
C THR A 278 -20.73 -32.66 7.87
N ALA A 279 -21.74 -31.79 7.97
CA ALA A 279 -21.83 -30.85 9.08
C ALA A 279 -22.37 -31.56 10.32
N THR A 280 -21.74 -31.36 11.46
CA THR A 280 -22.19 -31.94 12.75
C THR A 280 -22.55 -30.80 13.72
N TYR A 281 -23.35 -31.17 14.72
CA TYR A 281 -23.88 -30.19 15.68
C TYR A 281 -23.67 -30.73 17.10
N LYS A 282 -23.64 -29.80 18.06
CA LYS A 282 -23.49 -30.12 19.48
C LYS A 282 -24.43 -29.25 20.30
N ALA A 283 -24.67 -29.64 21.55
CA ALA A 283 -25.50 -28.85 22.45
C ALA A 283 -24.98 -27.38 22.50
N ALA A 284 -25.88 -26.44 22.43
CA ALA A 284 -25.52 -25.02 22.46
C ALA A 284 -24.95 -24.66 23.85
N PRO A 285 -23.79 -24.03 23.90
CA PRO A 285 -23.33 -23.49 25.16
C PRO A 285 -24.23 -22.32 25.58
N VAL A 286 -24.16 -21.95 26.85
CA VAL A 286 -24.81 -20.73 27.30
C VAL A 286 -24.00 -19.55 26.69
N TRP A 287 -24.65 -18.88 25.72
CA TRP A 287 -24.03 -17.76 25.04
C TRP A 287 -24.65 -16.46 25.56
N ALA A 288 -23.97 -15.84 26.52
CA ALA A 288 -24.49 -14.67 27.20
C ALA A 288 -23.34 -13.66 27.39
N PRO A 289 -23.07 -12.81 26.39
CA PRO A 289 -22.07 -11.76 26.60
C PRO A 289 -22.53 -10.84 27.73
N VAL A 290 -21.61 -10.56 28.62
CA VAL A 290 -21.88 -9.66 29.74
C VAL A 290 -21.77 -8.21 29.22
N THR A 291 -22.84 -7.46 29.38
CA THR A 291 -22.85 -6.05 29.00
C THR A 291 -22.83 -5.20 30.26
N THR A 292 -21.81 -4.35 30.37
CA THR A 292 -21.69 -3.35 31.42
C THR A 292 -22.05 -1.99 30.83
N THR A 293 -23.23 -1.50 31.17
CA THR A 293 -23.64 -0.15 30.73
C THR A 293 -22.95 0.88 31.62
N GLY A 294 -22.60 2.02 31.06
CA GLY A 294 -21.94 3.06 31.80
C GLY A 294 -20.54 2.68 32.30
N PHE A 295 -19.85 1.79 31.58
CA PHE A 295 -18.44 1.49 31.85
C PHE A 295 -17.66 2.81 31.80
N ASN A 296 -16.94 3.11 32.87
CA ASN A 296 -16.40 4.43 33.10
C ASN A 296 -14.88 4.34 33.31
N PRO A 297 -14.14 4.10 32.27
CA PRO A 297 -12.73 3.77 32.42
C PRO A 297 -11.84 4.98 32.63
N GLN A 298 -12.16 6.09 31.99
CA GLN A 298 -11.25 7.25 31.98
C GLN A 298 -12.01 8.55 32.09
N THR A 299 -11.39 9.51 32.74
CA THR A 299 -11.82 10.90 32.75
C THR A 299 -10.88 11.68 31.84
N ALA A 300 -11.40 12.51 30.99
CA ALA A 300 -10.55 13.37 30.17
C ALA A 300 -9.61 14.19 31.03
N ALA A 301 -8.37 14.38 30.58
CA ALA A 301 -7.40 15.15 31.35
C ALA A 301 -7.91 16.57 31.60
N ALA A 302 -7.76 17.07 32.81
CA ALA A 302 -8.11 18.45 33.15
C ALA A 302 -7.21 19.41 32.36
N THR A 303 -7.82 20.47 31.86
CA THR A 303 -7.09 21.53 31.17
C THR A 303 -7.41 22.87 31.84
N PRO A 304 -6.61 23.91 31.59
CA PRO A 304 -6.93 25.23 32.16
C PRO A 304 -8.33 25.72 31.81
N ASN A 305 -8.84 25.34 30.62
CA ASN A 305 -10.19 25.75 30.18
C ASN A 305 -11.27 24.76 30.58
N ASN A 306 -10.90 23.60 31.12
CA ASN A 306 -11.84 22.60 31.63
C ASN A 306 -11.22 21.89 32.82
N PRO A 307 -11.19 22.54 33.97
CA PRO A 307 -10.52 21.99 35.17
C PRO A 307 -11.22 20.77 35.76
N THR A 308 -12.50 20.55 35.43
CA THR A 308 -13.28 19.41 35.91
C THR A 308 -13.96 18.72 34.76
N PRO A 309 -13.21 18.04 33.92
CA PRO A 309 -13.81 17.40 32.73
C PRO A 309 -14.80 16.31 33.13
N ALA A 310 -15.85 16.19 32.36
CA ALA A 310 -16.86 15.16 32.60
C ALA A 310 -16.26 13.78 32.42
N THR A 311 -16.70 12.86 33.25
CA THR A 311 -16.33 11.46 33.12
C THR A 311 -16.96 10.90 31.85
N VAL A 312 -16.17 10.19 31.06
CA VAL A 312 -16.61 9.61 29.80
C VAL A 312 -17.02 8.16 30.03
N THR A 313 -18.28 7.85 29.79
CA THR A 313 -18.80 6.49 29.93
C THR A 313 -18.95 5.84 28.56
N SER A 314 -18.79 4.52 28.52
CA SER A 314 -18.96 3.72 27.32
C SER A 314 -19.68 2.42 27.70
N ALA A 315 -20.45 1.87 26.79
CA ALA A 315 -20.98 0.51 26.96
C ALA A 315 -19.92 -0.49 26.55
N LEU A 316 -19.68 -1.47 27.41
CA LEU A 316 -18.75 -2.58 27.16
C LEU A 316 -19.52 -3.87 27.14
N SER A 317 -19.47 -4.63 26.04
CA SER A 317 -20.02 -5.97 25.93
C SER A 317 -18.87 -6.95 25.73
N ALA A 318 -18.82 -8.02 26.57
CA ALA A 318 -17.68 -8.91 26.52
C ALA A 318 -18.11 -10.35 26.80
N PHE A 319 -17.42 -11.30 26.18
CA PHE A 319 -17.52 -12.72 26.51
C PHE A 319 -16.10 -13.28 26.56
N LEU A 320 -15.67 -13.68 27.77
CA LEU A 320 -14.33 -14.23 27.99
C LEU A 320 -14.48 -15.66 28.49
N PRO A 321 -14.24 -16.67 27.64
CA PRO A 321 -14.24 -18.04 28.14
C PRO A 321 -13.09 -18.26 29.11
N ALA A 322 -13.30 -19.21 30.03
CA ALA A 322 -12.25 -19.58 30.97
C ALA A 322 -11.00 -20.01 30.20
N ASN A 323 -9.86 -19.47 30.57
CA ASN A 323 -8.57 -19.77 29.94
C ASN A 323 -8.47 -19.32 28.47
N ALA A 324 -9.14 -18.21 28.11
CA ALA A 324 -9.03 -17.63 26.76
C ALA A 324 -7.57 -17.57 26.31
N THR A 325 -7.31 -17.98 25.08
CA THR A 325 -5.96 -17.95 24.50
C THR A 325 -5.50 -16.55 24.12
N GLY A 326 -6.44 -15.65 23.90
CA GLY A 326 -6.20 -14.24 23.59
C GLY A 326 -7.49 -13.47 23.67
N LEU A 327 -7.42 -12.15 23.58
CA LEU A 327 -8.58 -11.25 23.62
C LEU A 327 -8.65 -10.50 22.30
N VAL A 328 -9.82 -10.44 21.66
CA VAL A 328 -10.07 -9.68 20.45
C VAL A 328 -11.01 -8.52 20.79
N PHE A 329 -10.51 -7.29 20.65
CA PHE A 329 -11.38 -6.11 20.71
C PHE A 329 -12.04 -5.90 19.35
N LEU A 330 -13.36 -5.65 19.38
CA LEU A 330 -14.20 -5.52 18.18
C LEU A 330 -14.69 -4.07 18.07
N LEU A 331 -14.35 -3.39 16.99
CA LEU A 331 -14.63 -1.98 16.78
C LEU A 331 -15.62 -1.77 15.64
N HIS A 332 -16.77 -1.14 15.99
CA HIS A 332 -17.89 -0.95 15.06
C HIS A 332 -17.59 0.14 14.02
N GLU A 333 -18.32 0.11 12.93
CA GLU A 333 -18.25 1.18 11.91
C GLU A 333 -18.92 2.48 12.42
N THR A 334 -18.69 3.56 11.73
CA THR A 334 -19.30 4.86 12.05
C THR A 334 -20.83 4.74 12.09
N GLY A 335 -21.42 5.34 13.09
CA GLY A 335 -22.89 5.33 13.26
C GLY A 335 -23.42 4.08 13.97
N SER A 336 -22.61 3.05 14.14
CA SER A 336 -23.01 1.80 14.78
C SER A 336 -22.64 1.80 16.28
N ASN A 337 -22.61 0.65 16.92
CA ASN A 337 -22.33 0.52 18.35
C ASN A 337 -21.80 -0.87 18.68
N ALA A 338 -21.37 -1.09 19.92
CA ALA A 338 -20.76 -2.33 20.37
C ALA A 338 -21.68 -3.56 20.22
N SER A 339 -23.00 -3.35 20.44
CA SER A 339 -23.91 -4.50 20.41
C SER A 339 -24.09 -5.09 19.01
N SER A 340 -23.75 -4.32 17.96
CA SER A 340 -23.88 -4.83 16.58
C SER A 340 -23.04 -6.11 16.39
N TRP A 341 -21.89 -6.23 17.08
CA TRP A 341 -21.03 -7.41 16.98
C TRP A 341 -21.71 -8.69 17.49
N PHE A 342 -22.75 -8.55 18.28
CA PHE A 342 -23.45 -9.70 18.89
C PHE A 342 -24.86 -9.91 18.32
N ASN A 343 -25.40 -8.89 17.65
CA ASN A 343 -26.82 -8.86 17.24
C ASN A 343 -27.04 -8.92 15.73
N THR A 344 -26.05 -8.58 14.91
CA THR A 344 -26.20 -8.70 13.46
C THR A 344 -25.69 -10.06 13.01
N PRO A 345 -26.36 -10.72 12.04
CA PRO A 345 -26.06 -12.13 11.74
C PRO A 345 -24.59 -12.44 11.44
N GLU A 346 -24.00 -11.74 10.50
CA GLU A 346 -22.62 -12.04 10.09
C GLU A 346 -21.61 -11.76 11.22
N ALA A 347 -21.78 -10.65 11.95
CA ALA A 347 -20.87 -10.30 13.04
C ALA A 347 -21.03 -11.28 14.21
N ALA A 348 -22.27 -11.70 14.51
CA ALA A 348 -22.50 -12.69 15.56
C ALA A 348 -21.87 -14.05 15.21
N ILE A 349 -21.85 -14.43 13.93
CA ILE A 349 -21.11 -15.64 13.50
C ILE A 349 -19.62 -15.48 13.83
N LEU A 350 -19.02 -14.33 13.52
CA LEU A 350 -17.60 -14.10 13.82
C LEU A 350 -17.34 -14.20 15.33
N THR A 351 -18.16 -13.54 16.15
CA THR A 351 -17.91 -13.56 17.60
C THR A 351 -18.04 -14.98 18.17
N ARG A 352 -19.01 -15.76 17.71
CA ARG A 352 -19.17 -17.16 18.13
C ARG A 352 -18.01 -18.02 17.64
N ASP A 353 -17.55 -17.83 16.40
CA ASP A 353 -16.42 -18.58 15.87
C ASP A 353 -15.14 -18.24 16.65
N LEU A 354 -14.92 -16.97 17.00
CA LEU A 354 -13.76 -16.56 17.80
C LEU A 354 -13.79 -17.22 19.19
N VAL A 355 -14.97 -17.21 19.86
CA VAL A 355 -15.09 -17.82 21.18
C VAL A 355 -14.91 -19.35 21.08
N THR A 356 -15.47 -19.97 20.04
CA THR A 356 -15.28 -21.42 19.80
C THR A 356 -13.80 -21.74 19.58
N ALA A 357 -13.06 -20.83 18.95
CA ALA A 357 -11.60 -20.96 18.73
C ALA A 357 -10.78 -20.68 19.99
N GLY A 358 -11.44 -20.30 21.09
CA GLY A 358 -10.76 -20.08 22.37
C GLY A 358 -10.42 -18.63 22.68
N TYR A 359 -10.92 -17.68 21.90
CA TYR A 359 -10.64 -16.25 22.15
C TYR A 359 -11.73 -15.64 23.00
N GLY A 360 -11.34 -14.70 23.85
CA GLY A 360 -12.28 -13.74 24.43
C GLY A 360 -12.59 -12.65 23.40
N VAL A 361 -13.80 -12.10 23.48
CA VAL A 361 -14.19 -10.97 22.64
C VAL A 361 -14.72 -9.84 23.51
N ALA A 362 -14.43 -8.59 23.13
CA ALA A 362 -14.90 -7.42 23.86
C ALA A 362 -15.15 -6.28 22.86
N ALA A 363 -16.29 -5.64 22.99
CA ALA A 363 -16.66 -4.51 22.15
C ALA A 363 -17.06 -3.32 23.02
N LEU A 364 -16.56 -2.15 22.69
CA LEU A 364 -16.91 -0.90 23.35
C LEU A 364 -17.63 0.01 22.36
N ASN A 365 -18.51 0.86 22.90
CA ASN A 365 -19.00 1.98 22.12
C ASN A 365 -17.89 3.03 21.97
N SER A 366 -17.81 3.66 20.81
CA SER A 366 -16.98 4.84 20.66
C SER A 366 -17.46 5.94 21.61
N VAL A 367 -16.54 6.78 22.07
CA VAL A 367 -16.86 7.89 22.99
C VAL A 367 -17.80 8.90 22.32
N ASN A 368 -17.57 9.19 21.04
CA ASN A 368 -18.44 10.10 20.30
C ASN A 368 -19.70 9.36 19.85
N ARG A 369 -20.72 9.30 20.72
CA ARG A 369 -21.97 8.59 20.43
C ARG A 369 -22.88 9.34 19.44
N ASN A 370 -22.72 10.65 19.33
CA ASN A 370 -23.54 11.42 18.38
C ASN A 370 -23.26 11.03 16.93
N ALA A 371 -21.98 10.84 16.62
CA ALA A 371 -21.57 10.42 15.27
C ALA A 371 -21.26 8.91 15.21
N GLY A 372 -21.15 8.23 16.34
CA GLY A 372 -20.68 6.86 16.38
C GLY A 372 -19.25 6.75 15.83
N ALA A 373 -18.43 7.77 16.04
CA ALA A 373 -17.11 7.89 15.42
C ALA A 373 -16.00 7.69 16.44
N TRP A 374 -14.91 7.11 15.99
CA TRP A 374 -13.75 6.78 16.82
C TRP A 374 -12.75 7.93 16.86
N ALA A 375 -12.03 8.06 17.98
CA ALA A 375 -10.98 9.06 18.15
C ALA A 375 -9.80 8.75 17.19
N THR A 376 -9.25 9.81 16.57
CA THR A 376 -8.22 9.68 15.55
C THR A 376 -6.81 10.02 16.02
N GLN A 377 -6.66 10.52 17.26
CA GLN A 377 -5.36 10.89 17.80
C GLN A 377 -4.43 9.67 17.90
N ALA A 378 -3.16 9.87 17.57
CA ALA A 378 -2.18 8.78 17.52
C ALA A 378 -1.52 8.49 18.87
N VAL A 379 -1.75 9.33 19.88
CA VAL A 379 -1.09 9.23 21.19
C VAL A 379 -2.12 8.89 22.26
N LEU A 380 -1.81 7.89 23.09
CA LEU A 380 -2.72 7.38 24.12
C LEU A 380 -3.28 8.50 25.01
N ALA A 381 -2.43 9.44 25.44
CA ALA A 381 -2.85 10.51 26.36
C ALA A 381 -3.97 11.39 25.79
N ASN A 382 -4.09 11.45 24.47
CA ASN A 382 -5.07 12.32 23.79
C ASN A 382 -6.19 11.53 23.11
N ASN A 383 -6.23 10.19 23.28
CA ASN A 383 -7.17 9.33 22.58
C ASN A 383 -8.04 8.59 23.61
N LEU A 384 -9.23 9.15 23.89
CA LEU A 384 -10.12 8.59 24.90
C LEU A 384 -10.60 7.18 24.56
N ASP A 385 -10.84 6.88 23.28
CA ASP A 385 -11.25 5.54 22.89
C ASP A 385 -10.14 4.51 23.15
N ALA A 386 -8.90 4.86 22.81
CA ALA A 386 -7.76 3.97 23.10
C ALA A 386 -7.58 3.78 24.61
N GLN A 387 -7.76 4.87 25.39
CA GLN A 387 -7.72 4.79 26.86
C GLN A 387 -8.81 3.86 27.38
N ASN A 388 -10.02 3.91 26.79
CA ASN A 388 -11.12 3.02 27.19
C ASN A 388 -10.80 1.57 26.93
N HIS A 389 -10.17 1.26 25.78
CA HIS A 389 -9.76 -0.11 25.47
C HIS A 389 -8.70 -0.61 26.45
N LEU A 390 -7.73 0.26 26.78
CA LEU A 390 -6.71 -0.09 27.78
C LEU A 390 -7.34 -0.32 29.16
N ALA A 391 -8.29 0.53 29.54
CA ALA A 391 -8.97 0.40 30.83
C ALA A 391 -9.81 -0.88 30.90
N ALA A 392 -10.48 -1.26 29.80
CA ALA A 392 -11.23 -2.52 29.73
C ALA A 392 -10.27 -3.72 29.87
N LEU A 393 -9.13 -3.69 29.17
CA LEU A 393 -8.12 -4.75 29.30
C LEU A 393 -7.63 -4.85 30.76
N ASN A 394 -7.30 -3.71 31.37
CA ASN A 394 -6.84 -3.68 32.76
C ASN A 394 -7.92 -4.22 33.71
N LYS A 395 -9.19 -3.91 33.45
CA LYS A 395 -10.28 -4.44 34.25
C LYS A 395 -10.34 -5.98 34.20
N PHE A 396 -10.27 -6.55 32.99
CA PHE A 396 -10.29 -8.00 32.81
C PHE A 396 -9.11 -8.66 33.53
N ILE A 397 -7.95 -8.03 33.52
CA ILE A 397 -6.75 -8.53 34.23
C ILE A 397 -6.98 -8.44 35.75
N GLN A 398 -7.48 -7.31 36.23
CA GLN A 398 -7.72 -7.10 37.65
C GLN A 398 -8.79 -8.04 38.19
N ASP A 399 -9.83 -8.30 37.41
CA ASP A 399 -10.91 -9.22 37.79
C ASP A 399 -10.48 -10.68 37.71
N GLY A 400 -9.29 -10.97 37.19
CA GLY A 400 -8.79 -12.34 37.02
C GLY A 400 -9.44 -13.10 35.86
N THR A 401 -10.21 -12.42 35.00
CA THR A 401 -10.85 -13.05 33.86
C THR A 401 -9.94 -13.13 32.63
N PHE A 402 -8.82 -12.40 32.64
CA PHE A 402 -7.82 -12.41 31.58
C PHE A 402 -6.42 -12.23 32.18
N THR A 403 -5.40 -12.77 31.49
CA THR A 403 -4.02 -12.74 31.97
C THR A 403 -3.20 -11.71 31.17
N ALA A 404 -2.43 -10.87 31.85
CA ALA A 404 -1.69 -9.74 31.27
C ALA A 404 -0.70 -10.14 30.16
N THR A 405 -0.23 -11.40 30.17
CA THR A 405 0.76 -11.87 29.21
C THR A 405 0.15 -12.48 27.94
N LYS A 406 -1.18 -12.69 27.92
CA LYS A 406 -1.83 -13.32 26.77
C LYS A 406 -2.04 -12.30 25.63
N PRO A 407 -2.01 -12.78 24.38
CA PRO A 407 -2.13 -11.88 23.23
C PRO A 407 -3.43 -11.09 23.19
N VAL A 408 -3.31 -9.86 22.72
CA VAL A 408 -4.45 -8.96 22.50
C VAL A 408 -4.47 -8.64 20.98
N PHE A 409 -5.67 -8.59 20.44
CA PHE A 409 -5.92 -8.30 19.04
C PHE A 409 -6.98 -7.22 18.91
N PHE A 410 -6.93 -6.51 17.80
CA PHE A 410 -7.97 -5.54 17.44
C PHE A 410 -8.57 -5.94 16.09
N LEU A 411 -9.89 -5.87 15.99
CA LEU A 411 -10.60 -6.19 14.75
C LEU A 411 -11.69 -5.14 14.57
N GLY A 412 -11.81 -4.59 13.36
CA GLY A 412 -12.82 -3.58 13.12
C GLY A 412 -13.34 -3.58 11.69
N LEU A 413 -14.41 -2.81 11.48
CA LEU A 413 -15.07 -2.64 10.20
C LEU A 413 -15.05 -1.17 9.80
N ALA A 414 -14.59 -0.89 8.58
CA ALA A 414 -14.55 0.47 8.00
C ALA A 414 -13.80 1.43 8.94
N ALA A 415 -14.43 2.51 9.42
CA ALA A 415 -13.79 3.42 10.38
C ALA A 415 -13.34 2.72 11.67
N GLY A 416 -14.07 1.66 12.07
CA GLY A 416 -13.64 0.81 13.20
C GLY A 416 -12.37 0.03 12.88
N ALA A 417 -12.15 -0.33 11.61
CA ALA A 417 -10.90 -0.99 11.22
C ALA A 417 -9.72 -0.02 11.28
N ASP A 418 -9.92 1.22 10.83
CA ASP A 418 -8.88 2.25 10.94
C ASP A 418 -8.53 2.53 12.42
N ALA A 419 -9.56 2.58 13.28
CA ALA A 419 -9.36 2.73 14.71
C ALA A 419 -8.65 1.49 15.30
N ALA A 420 -9.04 0.28 14.89
CA ALA A 420 -8.42 -0.96 15.35
C ALA A 420 -6.91 -0.95 15.05
N ASN A 421 -6.55 -0.54 13.83
CA ASN A 421 -5.15 -0.44 13.42
C ASN A 421 -4.38 0.54 14.33
N ARG A 422 -4.97 1.72 14.53
CA ARG A 422 -4.36 2.79 15.33
C ARG A 422 -4.24 2.38 16.80
N TYR A 423 -5.32 1.85 17.39
CA TYR A 423 -5.32 1.50 18.82
C TYR A 423 -4.42 0.29 19.11
N ALA A 424 -4.31 -0.64 18.17
CA ALA A 424 -3.36 -1.75 18.27
C ALA A 424 -1.94 -1.20 18.42
N GLN A 425 -1.57 -0.24 17.60
CA GLN A 425 -0.23 0.37 17.68
C GLN A 425 -0.07 1.16 19.00
N ILE A 426 -1.08 1.95 19.36
CA ILE A 426 -1.03 2.75 20.61
C ILE A 426 -0.78 1.83 21.81
N LEU A 427 -1.56 0.75 21.94
CA LEU A 427 -1.42 -0.15 23.10
C LEU A 427 -0.12 -0.97 23.05
N ALA A 428 0.34 -1.33 21.86
CA ALA A 428 1.61 -2.05 21.69
C ALA A 428 2.80 -1.23 22.16
N THR A 429 2.70 0.11 22.06
CA THR A 429 3.79 1.04 22.43
C THR A 429 3.53 1.78 23.74
N ALA A 430 2.42 1.50 24.42
CA ALA A 430 2.10 2.12 25.71
C ALA A 430 3.13 1.74 26.77
N THR A 431 3.09 2.47 27.90
CA THR A 431 3.97 2.18 29.05
C THR A 431 3.09 1.81 30.23
N PRO A 432 3.11 0.54 30.70
CA PRO A 432 3.81 -0.60 30.08
C PRO A 432 3.15 -1.07 28.78
N ALA A 433 3.96 -1.57 27.87
CA ALA A 433 3.47 -2.09 26.59
C ALA A 433 2.54 -3.28 26.81
N ARG A 434 1.52 -3.39 25.98
CA ARG A 434 0.59 -4.53 26.00
C ARG A 434 0.96 -5.53 24.91
N PRO A 435 0.70 -6.83 25.11
CA PRO A 435 1.09 -7.84 24.14
C PRO A 435 0.11 -7.88 22.93
N VAL A 436 0.00 -6.75 22.24
CA VAL A 436 -0.82 -6.66 21.03
C VAL A 436 -0.09 -7.39 19.91
N ARG A 437 -0.73 -8.41 19.33
CA ARG A 437 -0.10 -9.31 18.37
C ARG A 437 -0.69 -9.23 16.97
N GLY A 438 -1.74 -8.42 16.76
CA GLY A 438 -2.29 -8.27 15.43
C GLY A 438 -3.52 -7.38 15.37
N ALA A 439 -3.79 -6.89 14.15
CA ALA A 439 -5.01 -6.16 13.81
C ALA A 439 -5.64 -6.78 12.58
N VAL A 440 -6.97 -6.91 12.58
CA VAL A 440 -7.75 -7.43 11.45
C VAL A 440 -8.66 -6.31 10.97
N LEU A 441 -8.54 -5.97 9.70
CA LEU A 441 -9.05 -4.74 9.13
C LEU A 441 -10.04 -5.08 8.00
N TYR A 442 -11.34 -4.89 8.29
CA TYR A 442 -12.40 -5.13 7.31
C TYR A 442 -12.82 -3.81 6.65
N GLY A 443 -12.97 -3.82 5.33
CA GLY A 443 -13.57 -2.72 4.58
C GLY A 443 -12.77 -1.42 4.68
N THR A 444 -11.44 -1.50 4.61
CA THR A 444 -10.58 -0.31 4.68
C THR A 444 -9.32 -0.47 3.82
N ALA A 445 -8.82 0.67 3.33
CA ALA A 445 -7.51 0.75 2.71
C ALA A 445 -6.38 0.57 3.74
N GLY A 446 -6.65 0.86 5.01
CA GLY A 446 -5.64 0.92 6.06
C GLY A 446 -4.83 2.22 6.01
N ASP A 447 -3.78 2.26 6.78
CA ASP A 447 -2.92 3.44 6.96
C ASP A 447 -1.50 3.09 6.50
N GLU A 448 -1.06 3.71 5.41
CA GLU A 448 0.26 3.46 4.82
C GLU A 448 1.39 3.77 5.82
N THR A 449 1.23 4.83 6.61
CA THR A 449 2.23 5.17 7.63
C THR A 449 2.37 4.02 8.63
N LEU A 450 1.25 3.45 9.07
CA LEU A 450 1.30 2.28 9.96
C LEU A 450 1.86 1.04 9.24
N ALA A 451 1.59 0.88 7.95
CA ALA A 451 2.15 -0.26 7.20
C ALA A 451 3.67 -0.21 7.15
N VAL A 452 4.28 0.99 7.17
CA VAL A 452 5.74 1.14 7.09
C VAL A 452 6.40 1.38 8.46
N THR A 453 5.63 1.70 9.53
CA THR A 453 6.23 1.99 10.85
C THR A 453 5.77 1.06 11.96
N SER A 454 4.56 0.52 11.89
CA SER A 454 4.00 -0.33 12.94
C SER A 454 4.77 -1.64 13.07
N LYS A 455 4.83 -2.16 14.29
CA LYS A 455 5.32 -3.53 14.58
C LYS A 455 4.18 -4.51 14.81
N VAL A 456 2.92 -4.05 14.68
CA VAL A 456 1.75 -4.91 14.87
C VAL A 456 1.35 -5.51 13.53
N PRO A 457 1.37 -6.85 13.38
CA PRO A 457 0.92 -7.51 12.15
C PRO A 457 -0.52 -7.14 11.77
N GLN A 458 -0.79 -7.03 10.47
CA GLN A 458 -2.09 -6.62 9.96
C GLN A 458 -2.64 -7.64 8.96
N TYR A 459 -3.96 -7.86 9.01
CA TYR A 459 -4.67 -8.72 8.08
C TYR A 459 -5.85 -7.93 7.51
N TYR A 460 -5.89 -7.81 6.19
CA TYR A 460 -6.90 -7.01 5.48
C TYR A 460 -7.98 -7.94 4.93
N ALA A 461 -9.24 -7.65 5.24
CA ALA A 461 -10.40 -8.41 4.75
C ALA A 461 -11.34 -7.44 4.03
N ASN A 462 -11.26 -7.39 2.70
CA ASN A 462 -12.01 -6.43 1.90
C ASN A 462 -12.94 -7.16 0.93
N ALA A 463 -13.89 -6.43 0.35
CA ALA A 463 -14.83 -6.96 -0.62
C ALA A 463 -14.52 -6.39 -2.01
N ALA A 464 -14.60 -7.24 -3.05
CA ALA A 464 -14.16 -6.88 -4.40
C ALA A 464 -15.00 -5.75 -5.01
N ASN A 465 -16.26 -5.64 -4.64
CA ASN A 465 -17.19 -4.63 -5.15
C ASN A 465 -17.56 -3.60 -4.08
N ASP A 466 -16.66 -3.33 -3.13
CA ASP A 466 -16.89 -2.33 -2.09
C ASP A 466 -16.85 -0.94 -2.73
N GLU A 467 -18.01 -0.32 -2.89
CA GLU A 467 -18.12 0.99 -3.54
C GLU A 467 -17.54 2.12 -2.68
N ALA A 468 -17.63 2.00 -1.35
CA ALA A 468 -17.10 3.02 -0.46
C ALA A 468 -15.57 3.01 -0.45
N LEU A 469 -14.99 1.83 -0.46
CA LEU A 469 -13.54 1.66 -0.53
C LEU A 469 -13.03 1.95 -1.94
N GLY A 470 -13.74 1.44 -2.94
CA GLY A 470 -13.41 1.63 -4.34
C GLY A 470 -12.15 0.94 -4.79
N ALA A 471 -11.88 1.02 -6.08
CA ALA A 471 -10.71 0.37 -6.68
C ALA A 471 -9.39 0.92 -6.13
N ALA A 472 -9.35 2.21 -5.80
CA ALA A 472 -8.13 2.83 -5.22
C ALA A 472 -7.88 2.33 -3.80
N GLY A 473 -8.94 2.22 -2.99
CA GLY A 473 -8.79 1.69 -1.64
C GLY A 473 -8.37 0.23 -1.62
N LEU A 474 -8.91 -0.58 -2.54
CA LEU A 474 -8.49 -1.98 -2.68
C LEU A 474 -7.01 -2.09 -3.07
N ALA A 475 -6.55 -1.23 -3.98
CA ALA A 475 -5.14 -1.17 -4.36
C ALA A 475 -4.27 -0.77 -3.17
N ALA A 476 -4.70 0.23 -2.39
CA ALA A 476 -3.97 0.70 -1.22
C ALA A 476 -3.88 -0.39 -0.13
N ALA A 477 -4.97 -1.10 0.15
CA ALA A 477 -4.96 -2.20 1.13
C ALA A 477 -3.95 -3.28 0.71
N ARG A 478 -3.94 -3.62 -0.58
CA ARG A 478 -3.01 -4.61 -1.11
C ARG A 478 -1.56 -4.12 -0.98
N ALA A 479 -1.31 -2.86 -1.34
CA ALA A 479 0.03 -2.26 -1.23
C ALA A 479 0.48 -2.24 0.24
N ASN A 480 -0.39 -1.86 1.16
CA ASN A 480 -0.06 -1.82 2.59
C ASN A 480 0.31 -3.21 3.13
N SER A 481 -0.43 -4.25 2.71
CA SER A 481 -0.08 -5.62 3.08
C SER A 481 1.31 -6.00 2.54
N GLN A 482 1.63 -5.61 1.31
CA GLN A 482 2.94 -5.88 0.70
C GLN A 482 4.06 -5.10 1.40
N LEU A 483 3.81 -3.84 1.78
CA LEU A 483 4.78 -3.04 2.54
C LEU A 483 5.12 -3.72 3.87
N MET A 484 4.12 -4.24 4.59
CA MET A 484 4.37 -4.96 5.83
C MET A 484 5.16 -6.25 5.59
N ALA A 485 4.74 -7.04 4.60
CA ALA A 485 5.42 -8.28 4.26
C ALA A 485 6.88 -8.02 3.86
N GLY A 486 7.12 -6.93 3.14
CA GLY A 486 8.46 -6.51 2.72
C GLY A 486 9.37 -6.05 3.86
N ARG A 487 8.79 -5.87 5.05
CA ARG A 487 9.51 -5.58 6.31
C ARG A 487 9.65 -6.82 7.20
N GLY A 488 9.13 -7.97 6.74
CA GLY A 488 9.18 -9.21 7.51
C GLY A 488 8.07 -9.37 8.53
N LEU A 489 7.08 -8.50 8.49
CA LEU A 489 5.95 -8.60 9.40
C LEU A 489 4.88 -9.52 8.81
N PRO A 490 4.26 -10.37 9.63
CA PRO A 490 3.13 -11.14 9.13
C PRO A 490 2.03 -10.21 8.64
N ALA A 491 1.62 -10.39 7.41
CA ALA A 491 0.54 -9.63 6.82
C ALA A 491 -0.21 -10.53 5.85
N GLY A 492 -1.47 -10.24 5.64
CA GLY A 492 -2.26 -11.04 4.71
C GLY A 492 -3.45 -10.28 4.22
N THR A 493 -4.06 -10.81 3.17
CA THR A 493 -5.27 -10.25 2.60
C THR A 493 -6.26 -11.37 2.31
N PHE A 494 -7.52 -11.06 2.49
CA PHE A 494 -8.63 -11.87 1.98
C PHE A 494 -9.53 -10.93 1.18
N ILE A 495 -9.92 -11.38 0.00
CA ILE A 495 -10.88 -10.65 -0.82
C ILE A 495 -12.15 -11.48 -0.89
N ASN A 496 -13.23 -10.96 -0.31
CA ASN A 496 -14.55 -11.50 -0.54
C ASN A 496 -14.89 -11.19 -2.01
N ALA A 497 -15.08 -12.23 -2.80
CA ALA A 497 -15.31 -12.12 -4.23
C ALA A 497 -16.74 -12.57 -4.56
N PHE A 498 -17.18 -12.18 -5.75
CA PHE A 498 -18.50 -12.56 -6.27
C PHE A 498 -18.69 -14.09 -6.18
N SER A 499 -19.79 -14.51 -5.59
CA SER A 499 -20.03 -15.94 -5.31
C SER A 499 -21.50 -16.31 -5.52
N PRO A 500 -21.80 -17.59 -5.81
CA PRO A 500 -23.18 -18.00 -5.96
C PRO A 500 -23.91 -18.01 -4.61
N VAL A 501 -25.20 -17.78 -4.64
CA VAL A 501 -26.04 -17.76 -3.44
C VAL A 501 -26.64 -19.17 -3.27
N HIS A 502 -26.18 -19.88 -2.25
CA HIS A 502 -26.77 -21.16 -1.85
C HIS A 502 -27.77 -20.91 -0.72
N ALA A 503 -28.73 -21.85 -0.55
CA ALA A 503 -29.70 -21.71 0.54
C ALA A 503 -29.00 -21.59 1.91
N GLY A 504 -27.88 -22.31 2.08
CA GLY A 504 -27.15 -22.29 3.34
C GLY A 504 -26.54 -20.94 3.72
N ARG A 505 -26.40 -20.01 2.76
CA ARG A 505 -25.96 -18.67 3.11
C ARG A 505 -26.89 -18.03 4.14
N PHE A 506 -28.18 -18.32 4.03
CA PHE A 506 -29.19 -17.74 4.94
C PHE A 506 -29.17 -18.37 6.35
N ARG A 507 -28.32 -19.40 6.61
CA ARG A 507 -28.11 -19.88 7.98
C ARG A 507 -27.71 -18.76 8.93
N ALA A 508 -27.10 -17.71 8.41
CA ALA A 508 -26.71 -16.54 9.21
C ALA A 508 -27.91 -16.00 10.02
N LEU A 509 -29.11 -16.11 9.47
CA LEU A 509 -30.31 -15.63 10.16
C LEU A 509 -30.64 -16.44 11.40
N SER A 510 -30.20 -17.71 11.48
CA SER A 510 -30.45 -18.57 12.66
C SER A 510 -29.63 -18.09 13.87
N VAL A 511 -28.55 -17.34 13.67
CA VAL A 511 -27.71 -16.88 14.77
C VAL A 511 -28.46 -15.89 15.67
N THR A 512 -29.33 -15.09 15.06
CA THR A 512 -30.18 -14.13 15.78
C THR A 512 -31.62 -14.56 15.92
N ASN A 513 -31.97 -15.76 15.39
CA ASN A 513 -33.30 -16.33 15.50
C ASN A 513 -33.21 -17.88 15.63
N ALA A 514 -33.26 -18.39 16.83
CA ALA A 514 -33.06 -19.81 17.11
C ALA A 514 -34.12 -20.74 16.51
N THR A 515 -35.25 -20.19 16.03
CA THR A 515 -36.28 -20.99 15.37
C THR A 515 -36.10 -21.09 13.86
N PHE A 516 -35.12 -20.37 13.29
CA PHE A 516 -34.83 -20.34 11.84
C PHE A 516 -34.20 -21.69 11.44
N THR A 517 -34.78 -22.35 10.45
CA THR A 517 -34.44 -23.75 10.07
C THR A 517 -33.85 -23.79 8.66
N ALA A 518 -33.38 -24.97 8.26
CA ALA A 518 -32.95 -25.23 6.89
C ALA A 518 -34.10 -25.08 5.88
N ALA A 519 -35.33 -25.39 6.29
CA ALA A 519 -36.49 -25.19 5.43
C ALA A 519 -36.75 -23.72 5.17
N ASP A 520 -36.56 -22.86 6.19
CA ASP A 520 -36.69 -21.42 6.04
C ASP A 520 -35.61 -20.85 5.05
N ALA A 521 -34.39 -21.33 5.20
CA ALA A 521 -33.30 -20.92 4.29
C ALA A 521 -33.62 -21.31 2.83
N THR A 522 -34.17 -22.54 2.65
CA THR A 522 -34.56 -23.02 1.33
C THR A 522 -35.72 -22.19 0.77
N ALA A 523 -36.70 -21.83 1.59
CA ALA A 523 -37.86 -21.04 1.15
C ALA A 523 -37.39 -19.65 0.67
N ILE A 524 -36.46 -19.01 1.39
CA ILE A 524 -35.90 -17.72 0.96
C ILE A 524 -35.17 -17.90 -0.39
N HIS A 525 -34.28 -18.88 -0.50
CA HIS A 525 -33.54 -19.16 -1.72
C HIS A 525 -34.48 -19.40 -2.91
N THR A 526 -35.51 -20.20 -2.73
CA THR A 526 -36.50 -20.49 -3.77
C THR A 526 -37.21 -19.23 -4.21
N ALA A 527 -37.58 -18.34 -3.27
CA ALA A 527 -38.23 -17.06 -3.59
C ALA A 527 -37.34 -16.18 -4.45
N LEU A 528 -36.04 -16.12 -4.11
CA LEU A 528 -35.06 -15.32 -4.90
C LEU A 528 -34.92 -15.87 -6.33
N LYS A 529 -34.92 -17.19 -6.51
CA LYS A 529 -34.87 -17.81 -7.84
C LYS A 529 -36.13 -17.53 -8.61
N THR A 530 -37.29 -17.66 -7.97
CA THR A 530 -38.60 -17.43 -8.60
C THR A 530 -38.70 -15.95 -9.07
N ALA A 531 -38.16 -15.04 -8.32
CA ALA A 531 -38.14 -13.62 -8.66
C ALA A 531 -37.04 -13.27 -9.69
N SER A 532 -36.26 -14.25 -10.16
CA SER A 532 -35.18 -14.07 -11.14
C SER A 532 -34.04 -13.18 -10.62
N PHE A 533 -33.89 -13.07 -9.30
CA PHE A 533 -32.73 -12.36 -8.73
C PHE A 533 -31.48 -13.22 -8.82
N LEU A 534 -31.63 -14.52 -9.03
CA LEU A 534 -30.51 -15.47 -9.22
C LEU A 534 -30.65 -16.17 -10.57
N ASP A 535 -29.52 -16.33 -11.26
CA ASP A 535 -29.48 -17.08 -12.52
C ASP A 535 -29.52 -18.60 -12.28
N SER A 536 -29.39 -19.40 -13.36
CA SER A 536 -29.42 -20.87 -13.27
C SER A 536 -28.31 -21.43 -12.40
N ASN A 537 -27.18 -20.70 -12.28
CA ASN A 537 -26.02 -21.09 -11.51
C ASN A 537 -26.00 -20.46 -10.11
N ASN A 538 -27.11 -19.83 -9.71
CA ASN A 538 -27.29 -19.18 -8.42
C ASN A 538 -26.49 -17.87 -8.25
N TYR A 539 -25.94 -17.31 -9.33
CA TYR A 539 -25.32 -16.00 -9.25
C TYR A 539 -26.36 -14.89 -9.30
N ILE A 540 -26.09 -13.82 -8.58
CA ILE A 540 -26.95 -12.64 -8.56
C ILE A 540 -26.95 -11.98 -9.94
N THR A 541 -28.14 -11.78 -10.53
CA THR A 541 -28.28 -11.10 -11.80
C THR A 541 -28.19 -9.59 -11.63
N ALA A 542 -28.78 -9.06 -10.57
CA ALA A 542 -28.69 -7.67 -10.13
C ALA A 542 -29.19 -7.63 -8.69
N LEU A 543 -28.57 -6.82 -7.85
CA LEU A 543 -29.05 -6.62 -6.48
C LEU A 543 -30.45 -6.01 -6.51
N PRO A 544 -31.45 -6.66 -5.86
CA PRO A 544 -32.78 -6.10 -5.83
C PRO A 544 -32.87 -4.87 -4.92
N THR A 545 -33.77 -3.97 -5.25
CA THR A 545 -34.12 -2.92 -4.31
C THR A 545 -34.81 -3.52 -3.10
N THR A 546 -34.80 -2.81 -1.97
CA THR A 546 -35.47 -3.26 -0.74
C THR A 546 -36.95 -3.59 -1.00
N ALA A 547 -37.66 -2.73 -1.75
CA ALA A 547 -39.06 -2.94 -2.07
C ALA A 547 -39.28 -4.23 -2.90
N ALA A 548 -38.45 -4.44 -3.93
CA ALA A 548 -38.55 -5.63 -4.78
C ALA A 548 -38.24 -6.90 -3.98
N LEU A 549 -37.20 -6.84 -3.13
CA LEU A 549 -36.85 -7.98 -2.28
C LEU A 549 -37.99 -8.30 -1.29
N THR A 550 -38.55 -7.27 -0.60
CA THR A 550 -39.65 -7.47 0.33
C THR A 550 -40.85 -8.13 -0.37
N ALA A 551 -41.18 -7.66 -1.58
CA ALA A 551 -42.30 -8.20 -2.34
C ALA A 551 -42.08 -9.67 -2.74
N ALA A 552 -40.85 -10.03 -3.06
CA ALA A 552 -40.50 -11.38 -3.50
C ALA A 552 -40.52 -12.40 -2.33
N LEU A 553 -40.16 -11.96 -1.12
CA LEU A 553 -40.04 -12.84 0.02
C LEU A 553 -41.41 -13.30 0.51
N PRO A 554 -41.57 -14.60 0.91
CA PRO A 554 -42.77 -15.02 1.59
C PRO A 554 -43.05 -14.17 2.82
N GLU A 555 -44.32 -14.01 3.15
CA GLU A 555 -44.76 -13.10 4.23
C GLU A 555 -44.00 -13.35 5.53
N ALA A 556 -43.75 -14.62 5.87
CA ALA A 556 -43.05 -15.00 7.10
C ALA A 556 -41.65 -14.42 7.23
N TYR A 557 -41.01 -14.03 6.11
CA TYR A 557 -39.64 -13.56 6.11
C TYR A 557 -39.50 -12.06 5.76
N ARG A 558 -40.60 -11.36 5.50
CA ARG A 558 -40.54 -9.93 5.11
C ARG A 558 -39.94 -9.06 6.20
N ALA A 559 -40.15 -9.42 7.47
CA ALA A 559 -39.52 -8.70 8.57
C ALA A 559 -38.00 -8.87 8.60
N ARG A 560 -37.45 -9.82 7.84
CA ARG A 560 -36.02 -10.08 7.75
C ARG A 560 -35.43 -9.63 6.41
N THR A 561 -36.15 -8.75 5.66
CA THR A 561 -35.67 -8.27 4.36
C THR A 561 -34.25 -7.69 4.44
N ALA A 562 -33.97 -6.91 5.49
CA ALA A 562 -32.64 -6.30 5.65
C ALA A 562 -31.55 -7.37 5.82
N ASP A 563 -31.85 -8.41 6.60
CA ASP A 563 -30.86 -9.50 6.79
C ASP A 563 -30.63 -10.28 5.50
N VAL A 564 -31.69 -10.52 4.72
CA VAL A 564 -31.57 -11.20 3.42
C VAL A 564 -30.78 -10.32 2.45
N ALA A 565 -31.06 -9.02 2.42
CA ALA A 565 -30.33 -8.06 1.59
C ALA A 565 -28.83 -8.07 1.94
N ALA A 566 -28.52 -8.11 3.24
CA ALA A 566 -27.11 -8.16 3.68
C ALA A 566 -26.42 -9.44 3.17
N GLN A 567 -27.13 -10.59 3.19
CA GLN A 567 -26.55 -11.82 2.66
C GLN A 567 -26.32 -11.74 1.13
N LEU A 568 -27.21 -11.07 0.41
CA LEU A 568 -27.01 -10.84 -1.03
C LEU A 568 -25.83 -9.89 -1.27
N ALA A 569 -25.68 -8.87 -0.43
CA ALA A 569 -24.55 -7.95 -0.53
C ALA A 569 -23.21 -8.67 -0.30
N VAL A 570 -23.19 -9.61 0.67
CA VAL A 570 -21.98 -10.42 0.90
C VAL A 570 -21.66 -11.27 -0.34
N ALA A 571 -22.67 -11.94 -0.93
CA ALA A 571 -22.46 -12.77 -2.13
C ALA A 571 -22.05 -11.93 -3.34
N ASN A 572 -22.52 -10.69 -3.41
CA ASN A 572 -22.15 -9.74 -4.46
C ASN A 572 -20.78 -9.09 -4.20
N ALA A 573 -20.17 -9.41 -3.07
CA ALA A 573 -18.91 -8.82 -2.62
C ALA A 573 -18.99 -7.30 -2.45
N SER A 574 -20.15 -6.81 -2.03
CA SER A 574 -20.37 -5.39 -1.73
C SER A 574 -19.81 -5.03 -0.36
N GLN A 575 -19.86 -3.74 -0.01
CA GLN A 575 -19.42 -3.26 1.30
C GLN A 575 -20.40 -3.75 2.38
N GLU A 576 -20.04 -4.85 3.01
CA GLU A 576 -20.78 -5.39 4.15
C GLU A 576 -19.79 -6.14 5.03
N PHE A 577 -20.10 -6.30 6.32
CA PHE A 577 -19.33 -7.22 7.14
C PHE A 577 -19.70 -8.66 6.73
N TYR A 578 -18.72 -9.52 6.62
CA TYR A 578 -18.92 -10.89 6.15
C TYR A 578 -18.10 -11.87 7.00
N SER A 579 -18.68 -13.02 7.26
CA SER A 579 -18.02 -14.09 8.01
C SER A 579 -17.24 -15.07 7.12
N ASP A 580 -17.23 -14.82 5.80
CA ASP A 580 -16.57 -15.71 4.83
C ASP A 580 -15.06 -15.78 5.07
N ALA A 581 -14.47 -14.77 5.70
CA ALA A 581 -13.04 -14.76 6.04
C ALA A 581 -12.72 -15.44 7.36
N ASN A 582 -13.71 -15.89 8.14
CA ASN A 582 -13.47 -16.31 9.54
C ASN A 582 -12.38 -17.36 9.69
N ALA A 583 -12.37 -18.38 8.80
CA ALA A 583 -11.35 -19.44 8.89
C ALA A 583 -9.94 -18.85 8.75
N ARG A 584 -9.76 -17.90 7.81
CA ARG A 584 -8.46 -17.29 7.55
C ARG A 584 -8.07 -16.28 8.64
N VAL A 585 -9.03 -15.53 9.15
CA VAL A 585 -8.82 -14.62 10.27
C VAL A 585 -8.37 -15.41 11.49
N ILE A 586 -9.08 -16.49 11.84
CA ILE A 586 -8.71 -17.31 12.99
C ILE A 586 -7.34 -17.95 12.78
N ALA A 587 -7.02 -18.40 11.56
CA ALA A 587 -5.70 -18.92 11.26
C ALA A 587 -4.62 -17.87 11.47
N PHE A 588 -4.86 -16.61 11.05
CA PHE A 588 -3.95 -15.49 11.30
C PHE A 588 -3.75 -15.28 12.81
N LEU A 589 -4.85 -15.22 13.58
CA LEU A 589 -4.76 -15.02 15.03
C LEU A 589 -3.98 -16.18 15.70
N ASN A 590 -4.28 -17.43 15.31
CA ASN A 590 -3.60 -18.61 15.87
C ASN A 590 -2.09 -18.56 15.59
N ALA A 591 -1.70 -18.15 14.38
CA ALA A 591 -0.29 -17.99 14.02
C ALA A 591 0.38 -16.90 14.87
N ARG A 592 -0.37 -15.82 15.20
CA ARG A 592 0.17 -14.76 16.08
C ARG A 592 0.29 -15.23 17.53
N VAL A 593 -0.66 -16.05 18.01
CA VAL A 593 -0.55 -16.66 19.34
C VAL A 593 0.69 -17.58 19.40
N ALA A 594 0.89 -18.38 18.36
CA ALA A 594 2.03 -19.28 18.26
C ALA A 594 3.38 -18.54 18.05
N GLY A 595 3.34 -17.24 17.75
CA GLY A 595 4.55 -16.45 17.48
C GLY A 595 5.19 -16.76 16.13
N THR A 596 4.43 -17.31 15.18
CA THR A 596 4.96 -17.63 13.85
C THR A 596 5.48 -16.36 13.18
N PRO A 597 6.74 -16.31 12.75
CA PRO A 597 7.28 -15.09 12.12
C PRO A 597 6.66 -14.85 10.75
N GLY A 598 6.82 -13.64 10.25
CA GLY A 598 6.54 -13.33 8.86
C GLY A 598 7.55 -13.99 7.93
N ALA A 599 7.27 -13.95 6.63
CA ALA A 599 8.22 -14.41 5.63
C ALA A 599 9.50 -13.56 5.71
N THR A 600 10.64 -14.18 5.50
CA THR A 600 11.91 -13.45 5.46
C THR A 600 11.88 -12.50 4.25
N PRO A 601 12.02 -11.19 4.45
CA PRO A 601 12.00 -10.26 3.33
C PRO A 601 13.14 -10.49 2.35
N GLY A 602 12.95 -10.05 1.14
CA GLY A 602 14.01 -10.00 0.16
C GLY A 602 15.20 -9.17 0.65
N ARG A 603 16.33 -9.32 0.02
CA ARG A 603 17.58 -8.61 0.35
C ARG A 603 17.98 -7.74 -0.82
N LEU A 604 18.42 -6.53 -0.52
CA LEU A 604 19.12 -5.66 -1.47
C LEU A 604 20.55 -6.19 -1.59
N VAL A 605 20.91 -6.75 -2.74
CA VAL A 605 22.21 -7.44 -2.87
C VAL A 605 23.15 -6.77 -3.85
N ASN A 606 22.71 -5.75 -4.57
CA ASN A 606 23.57 -5.08 -5.56
C ASN A 606 23.11 -3.66 -5.82
N LEU A 607 24.07 -2.78 -6.03
CA LEU A 607 23.90 -1.52 -6.74
C LEU A 607 24.96 -1.46 -7.82
N SER A 608 24.56 -1.08 -9.02
CA SER A 608 25.47 -0.78 -10.12
C SER A 608 25.09 0.56 -10.73
N THR A 609 26.07 1.43 -10.98
CA THR A 609 25.83 2.74 -11.58
C THR A 609 26.91 3.06 -12.60
N ARG A 610 26.46 3.43 -13.81
CA ARG A 610 27.39 3.93 -14.81
C ARG A 610 27.40 5.46 -14.78
N THR A 611 28.60 6.03 -14.83
CA THR A 611 28.80 7.47 -14.91
C THR A 611 30.07 7.77 -15.71
N LYS A 612 30.47 9.04 -15.77
CA LYS A 612 31.64 9.46 -16.51
C LYS A 612 32.59 10.24 -15.61
N ILE A 613 33.85 9.86 -15.61
CA ILE A 613 34.96 10.64 -15.05
C ILE A 613 35.35 11.65 -16.16
N SER A 614 34.98 12.89 -15.98
CA SER A 614 34.97 13.87 -17.08
C SER A 614 36.29 14.58 -17.29
N PHE A 615 37.13 14.74 -16.24
CA PHE A 615 38.42 15.42 -16.35
C PHE A 615 39.40 14.78 -15.34
N VAL A 616 40.66 15.05 -15.55
CA VAL A 616 41.74 14.54 -14.68
C VAL A 616 41.54 15.12 -13.27
N GLY A 617 41.44 14.26 -12.28
CA GLY A 617 41.17 14.65 -10.91
C GLY A 617 39.70 14.50 -10.49
N ASP A 618 38.81 14.27 -11.46
CA ASP A 618 37.43 13.97 -11.19
C ASP A 618 37.27 12.57 -10.58
N SER A 619 36.19 12.36 -9.84
CA SER A 619 35.92 11.05 -9.19
C SER A 619 34.45 10.79 -9.04
N PHE A 620 34.10 9.53 -8.92
CA PHE A 620 32.72 9.07 -8.71
C PHE A 620 32.65 8.30 -7.39
N ALA A 621 31.64 8.57 -6.58
CA ALA A 621 31.51 7.95 -5.27
C ALA A 621 30.17 7.19 -5.15
N LEU A 622 30.27 5.99 -4.61
CA LEU A 622 29.13 5.17 -4.14
C LEU A 622 29.17 5.11 -2.61
N GLY A 623 28.10 5.52 -1.96
CA GLY A 623 27.93 5.31 -0.52
C GLY A 623 27.16 4.03 -0.27
N PHE A 624 27.50 3.30 0.79
CA PHE A 624 26.75 2.14 1.18
C PHE A 624 26.80 1.92 2.69
N ASN A 625 25.71 1.32 3.23
CA ASN A 625 25.61 1.02 4.65
C ASN A 625 25.42 -0.48 4.84
N ILE A 626 26.11 -1.03 5.81
CA ILE A 626 26.02 -2.42 6.21
C ILE A 626 25.28 -2.48 7.54
N GLY A 627 24.19 -3.26 7.60
CA GLY A 627 23.38 -3.36 8.79
C GLY A 627 22.57 -4.66 8.82
N GLY A 628 21.49 -4.66 9.60
CA GLY A 628 20.55 -5.77 9.70
C GLY A 628 21.03 -6.91 10.60
N GLY A 629 22.26 -6.86 11.08
CA GLY A 629 22.84 -7.86 11.98
C GLY A 629 24.07 -7.31 12.66
N THR A 630 24.70 -8.14 13.48
CA THR A 630 25.92 -7.78 14.21
C THR A 630 27.15 -8.51 13.67
N GLU A 631 26.95 -9.42 12.76
CA GLU A 631 28.04 -10.19 12.14
C GLU A 631 28.83 -9.32 11.16
N ARG A 632 29.92 -9.87 10.65
CA ARG A 632 30.73 -9.21 9.63
C ARG A 632 30.19 -9.54 8.24
N ALA A 633 30.23 -8.57 7.34
CA ALA A 633 29.77 -8.74 5.95
C ALA A 633 30.92 -9.02 5.00
N THR A 634 30.60 -9.63 3.86
CA THR A 634 31.51 -9.80 2.74
C THR A 634 30.93 -9.08 1.52
N LEU A 635 31.68 -8.13 0.97
CA LEU A 635 31.25 -7.37 -0.21
C LEU A 635 32.30 -7.49 -1.32
N LEU A 636 31.81 -7.61 -2.57
CA LEU A 636 32.61 -7.43 -3.77
C LEU A 636 32.30 -6.04 -4.32
N ILE A 637 33.32 -5.20 -4.50
CA ILE A 637 33.17 -3.86 -5.05
C ILE A 637 34.05 -3.78 -6.30
N ARG A 638 33.48 -3.26 -7.40
CA ARG A 638 34.21 -3.20 -8.67
C ARG A 638 34.10 -1.80 -9.28
N GLY A 639 35.18 -1.37 -9.94
CA GLY A 639 35.21 -0.20 -10.79
C GLY A 639 35.65 -0.63 -12.19
N ILE A 640 34.68 -0.65 -13.11
CA ILE A 640 34.86 -1.26 -14.43
C ILE A 640 35.09 -0.17 -15.46
N GLY A 641 36.16 -0.26 -16.19
CA GLY A 641 36.49 0.59 -17.31
C GLY A 641 36.76 -0.21 -18.57
N PRO A 642 37.97 -0.78 -18.74
CA PRO A 642 38.33 -1.46 -19.99
C PRO A 642 37.33 -2.54 -20.45
N ALA A 643 36.77 -3.31 -19.51
CA ALA A 643 35.82 -4.38 -19.84
C ALA A 643 34.53 -3.85 -20.46
N LEU A 644 34.21 -2.55 -20.32
CA LEU A 644 33.01 -1.98 -20.93
C LEU A 644 33.07 -1.96 -22.45
N ALA A 645 34.26 -2.02 -23.03
CA ALA A 645 34.41 -2.11 -24.49
C ALA A 645 33.73 -3.35 -25.07
N LYS A 646 33.66 -4.43 -24.27
CA LYS A 646 32.96 -5.66 -24.66
C LYS A 646 31.45 -5.43 -24.84
N PHE A 647 30.94 -4.34 -24.26
CA PHE A 647 29.52 -3.96 -24.36
C PHE A 647 29.31 -2.74 -25.28
N GLY A 648 30.30 -2.42 -26.10
CA GLY A 648 30.21 -1.37 -27.10
C GLY A 648 30.46 0.04 -26.57
N LEU A 649 31.10 0.19 -25.41
CA LEU A 649 31.41 1.49 -24.81
C LEU A 649 32.89 1.82 -25.04
N ASP A 650 33.17 2.41 -26.19
CA ASP A 650 34.55 2.76 -26.57
C ASP A 650 35.07 4.00 -25.82
N THR A 651 34.21 4.70 -25.07
CA THR A 651 34.58 5.88 -24.27
C THR A 651 34.92 5.51 -22.83
N ALA A 652 35.07 4.22 -22.53
CA ALA A 652 35.34 3.76 -21.18
C ALA A 652 36.72 4.22 -20.66
N ILE A 653 36.79 4.52 -19.37
CA ILE A 653 38.05 4.88 -18.71
C ILE A 653 39.07 3.73 -18.85
N SER A 654 40.30 4.07 -19.19
CA SER A 654 41.33 3.07 -19.49
C SER A 654 42.06 2.55 -18.24
N ALA A 655 42.10 3.34 -17.18
CA ALA A 655 42.82 2.99 -15.95
C ALA A 655 42.08 3.55 -14.72
N PRO A 656 41.04 2.88 -14.25
CA PRO A 656 40.39 3.27 -13.00
C PRO A 656 41.19 2.84 -11.78
N ARG A 657 41.03 3.58 -10.70
CA ARG A 657 41.49 3.23 -9.35
C ARG A 657 40.30 3.25 -8.41
N LEU A 658 40.13 2.20 -7.66
CA LEU A 658 39.07 2.05 -6.65
C LEU A 658 39.67 2.24 -5.25
N GLU A 659 39.03 3.06 -4.44
CA GLU A 659 39.37 3.26 -3.03
C GLU A 659 38.12 3.10 -2.19
N VAL A 660 38.22 2.37 -1.05
CA VAL A 660 37.12 2.19 -0.13
C VAL A 660 37.52 2.76 1.23
N ASN A 661 36.67 3.66 1.73
CA ASN A 661 36.90 4.36 2.99
C ASN A 661 35.75 4.06 3.97
N ASP A 662 36.08 4.03 5.27
CA ASP A 662 35.06 3.97 6.32
C ASP A 662 34.51 5.37 6.62
N ASN A 663 33.55 5.44 7.55
CA ASN A 663 32.87 6.68 7.89
C ASN A 663 33.77 7.73 8.58
N THR A 664 34.99 7.37 8.95
CA THR A 664 35.97 8.35 9.48
C THR A 664 36.86 8.88 8.37
N GLY A 665 36.69 8.42 7.15
CA GLY A 665 37.55 8.78 6.03
C GLY A 665 38.82 7.92 5.90
N ARG A 666 38.98 6.93 6.78
CA ARG A 666 40.18 6.07 6.74
C ARG A 666 40.08 5.09 5.56
N LEU A 667 41.13 5.04 4.76
CA LEU A 667 41.23 4.11 3.65
C LEU A 667 41.34 2.66 4.19
N ILE A 668 40.42 1.78 3.78
CA ILE A 668 40.40 0.38 4.19
C ILE A 668 40.80 -0.57 3.07
N ALA A 669 40.68 -0.15 1.79
CA ALA A 669 41.11 -0.93 0.65
C ALA A 669 41.31 -0.08 -0.55
N SER A 670 42.22 -0.45 -1.43
CA SER A 670 42.37 0.18 -2.75
C SER A 670 42.86 -0.87 -3.76
N ASN A 671 42.53 -0.60 -5.03
CA ASN A 671 42.95 -1.50 -6.12
C ASN A 671 43.01 -0.71 -7.44
N GLU A 672 44.02 -1.07 -8.25
CA GLU A 672 44.20 -0.50 -9.60
C GLU A 672 44.18 -1.57 -10.69
N ARG A 673 44.04 -2.85 -10.27
CA ARG A 673 44.00 -3.96 -11.21
C ARG A 673 43.40 -5.19 -10.52
N TRP A 674 42.27 -5.67 -11.02
CA TRP A 674 41.45 -6.68 -10.34
C TRP A 674 42.20 -8.02 -10.12
N ASP A 675 43.07 -8.40 -11.08
CA ASP A 675 43.79 -9.69 -10.98
C ASP A 675 45.11 -9.61 -10.22
N ALA A 676 45.40 -8.42 -9.66
CA ALA A 676 46.50 -8.20 -8.71
C ALA A 676 45.92 -7.49 -7.47
N PRO A 677 45.03 -8.13 -6.71
CA PRO A 677 44.24 -7.44 -5.67
C PRO A 677 45.02 -7.01 -4.42
N GLY A 678 46.19 -7.59 -4.20
CA GLY A 678 47.00 -7.31 -3.01
C GLY A 678 46.46 -7.98 -1.75
N GLY A 679 47.25 -7.99 -0.71
CA GLY A 679 46.86 -8.58 0.57
C GLY A 679 46.69 -10.08 0.50
N SER A 680 45.71 -10.63 1.25
CA SER A 680 45.44 -12.05 1.32
C SER A 680 44.37 -12.54 0.33
N VAL A 681 43.74 -11.63 -0.38
CA VAL A 681 42.71 -11.97 -1.37
C VAL A 681 43.39 -12.30 -2.69
N THR A 682 42.88 -13.31 -3.40
CA THR A 682 43.40 -13.72 -4.71
C THR A 682 42.43 -13.39 -5.83
N ALA A 683 42.93 -13.30 -7.05
CA ALA A 683 42.10 -13.11 -8.24
C ALA A 683 41.04 -14.21 -8.38
N ALA A 684 41.42 -15.46 -8.02
CA ALA A 684 40.50 -16.60 -8.06
C ALA A 684 39.31 -16.40 -7.08
N GLN A 685 39.56 -15.82 -5.92
CA GLN A 685 38.50 -15.52 -4.95
C GLN A 685 37.58 -14.40 -5.47
N ILE A 686 38.13 -13.37 -6.12
CA ILE A 686 37.34 -12.31 -6.77
C ILE A 686 36.47 -12.91 -7.89
N THR A 687 37.05 -13.78 -8.72
CA THR A 687 36.32 -14.46 -9.80
C THR A 687 35.19 -15.31 -9.24
N ALA A 688 35.47 -16.08 -8.19
CA ALA A 688 34.43 -16.92 -7.55
C ALA A 688 33.30 -16.08 -6.93
N ALA A 689 33.65 -14.96 -6.26
CA ALA A 689 32.66 -14.06 -5.68
C ALA A 689 31.81 -13.44 -6.79
N ALA A 690 32.45 -12.99 -7.87
CA ALA A 690 31.75 -12.39 -9.02
C ALA A 690 30.76 -13.39 -9.63
N ALA A 691 31.18 -14.61 -9.88
CA ALA A 691 30.32 -15.66 -10.43
C ALA A 691 29.16 -15.98 -9.48
N GLY A 692 29.41 -15.98 -8.16
CA GLY A 692 28.39 -16.26 -7.16
C GLY A 692 27.28 -15.23 -7.07
N VAL A 693 27.53 -13.99 -7.54
CA VAL A 693 26.51 -12.91 -7.53
C VAL A 693 26.06 -12.54 -8.95
N GLY A 694 26.46 -13.31 -9.96
CA GLY A 694 26.06 -13.05 -11.34
C GLY A 694 26.74 -11.87 -12.01
N ALA A 695 27.86 -11.39 -11.46
CA ALA A 695 28.62 -10.31 -12.08
C ALA A 695 29.44 -10.86 -13.24
N PHE A 696 29.50 -10.14 -14.36
CA PHE A 696 30.25 -10.61 -15.55
C PHE A 696 31.74 -10.75 -15.25
N ALA A 697 32.39 -11.66 -15.98
CA ALA A 697 33.82 -11.98 -15.80
C ALA A 697 34.70 -10.85 -16.36
N LEU A 698 35.77 -10.56 -15.65
CA LEU A 698 36.82 -9.61 -16.11
C LEU A 698 37.91 -10.35 -16.83
N GLY A 699 38.50 -9.73 -17.82
CA GLY A 699 39.61 -10.31 -18.58
C GLY A 699 40.93 -10.27 -17.80
N ALA A 700 41.72 -11.34 -17.90
CA ALA A 700 43.05 -11.36 -17.29
C ALA A 700 43.90 -10.25 -17.93
N GLY A 701 44.54 -9.46 -17.08
CA GLY A 701 45.37 -8.34 -17.53
C GLY A 701 44.58 -7.03 -17.77
N ASP A 702 43.27 -7.05 -17.77
CA ASP A 702 42.47 -5.83 -17.87
C ASP A 702 42.72 -4.95 -16.64
N LEU A 703 42.75 -3.63 -16.84
CA LEU A 703 42.96 -2.67 -15.75
C LEU A 703 41.70 -2.32 -14.98
N ASP A 704 40.64 -3.10 -15.16
CA ASP A 704 39.47 -2.99 -14.28
C ASP A 704 39.86 -3.21 -12.82
N THR A 705 39.14 -2.63 -11.89
CA THR A 705 39.47 -2.73 -10.47
C THR A 705 38.41 -3.54 -9.71
N ALA A 706 38.86 -4.25 -8.69
CA ALA A 706 37.97 -4.98 -7.79
C ALA A 706 38.61 -5.20 -6.42
N VAL A 707 37.79 -5.09 -5.38
CA VAL A 707 38.19 -5.50 -4.02
C VAL A 707 37.12 -6.44 -3.46
N LEU A 708 37.59 -7.48 -2.76
CA LEU A 708 36.72 -8.40 -2.02
C LEU A 708 37.02 -8.19 -0.54
N LEU A 709 36.06 -7.59 0.17
CA LEU A 709 36.19 -7.24 1.57
C LEU A 709 35.45 -8.30 2.40
N THR A 710 36.17 -9.15 3.10
CA THR A 710 35.57 -10.32 3.74
C THR A 710 35.24 -10.13 5.21
N ASN A 711 35.50 -8.99 5.79
CA ASN A 711 35.39 -8.78 7.24
C ASN A 711 34.91 -7.38 7.60
N LEU A 712 33.89 -6.86 6.86
CA LEU A 712 33.38 -5.53 7.10
C LEU A 712 32.40 -5.50 8.28
N ALA A 713 32.65 -4.61 9.23
CA ALA A 713 31.76 -4.35 10.36
C ALA A 713 30.48 -3.65 9.88
N PRO A 714 29.37 -3.78 10.60
CA PRO A 714 28.23 -2.88 10.35
C PRO A 714 28.67 -1.41 10.44
N GLY A 715 28.19 -0.60 9.53
CA GLY A 715 28.57 0.82 9.44
C GLY A 715 28.45 1.35 8.02
N SER A 716 28.84 2.60 7.86
CA SER A 716 28.77 3.34 6.58
C SER A 716 30.15 3.37 5.91
N TYR A 717 30.15 3.24 4.60
CA TYR A 717 31.36 3.17 3.78
C TYR A 717 31.15 3.96 2.49
N THR A 718 32.28 4.39 1.88
CA THR A 718 32.28 5.04 0.57
C THR A 718 33.29 4.33 -0.34
N ALA A 719 32.86 3.95 -1.52
CA ALA A 719 33.74 3.47 -2.58
C ALA A 719 33.90 4.62 -3.60
N THR A 720 35.13 5.03 -3.85
CA THR A 720 35.44 6.11 -4.78
C THR A 720 36.23 5.54 -5.96
N ILE A 721 35.80 5.90 -7.17
CA ILE A 721 36.52 5.52 -8.39
C ILE A 721 37.02 6.80 -9.06
N LYS A 722 38.29 6.77 -9.47
CA LYS A 722 38.94 7.88 -10.16
C LYS A 722 39.87 7.36 -11.25
N GLY A 723 40.21 8.20 -12.20
CA GLY A 723 41.19 7.81 -13.20
C GLY A 723 42.59 8.04 -12.71
N ILE A 724 43.51 7.16 -13.07
CA ILE A 724 44.93 7.34 -12.84
C ILE A 724 45.63 7.47 -14.21
N ASN A 725 46.87 7.96 -14.16
CA ASN A 725 47.70 8.20 -15.36
C ASN A 725 47.00 9.11 -16.38
N GLY A 726 46.17 10.06 -15.91
CA GLY A 726 45.44 10.96 -16.75
C GLY A 726 44.22 10.40 -17.44
N SER A 727 43.77 9.17 -17.07
CA SER A 727 42.66 8.55 -17.76
C SER A 727 41.32 9.14 -17.30
N THR A 728 40.44 9.32 -18.29
CA THR A 728 39.03 9.75 -18.08
C THR A 728 38.13 8.87 -18.94
N GLY A 729 36.83 8.94 -18.72
CA GLY A 729 35.90 8.17 -19.52
C GLY A 729 34.79 7.56 -18.69
N ASP A 730 33.96 6.75 -19.35
CA ASP A 730 32.84 6.06 -18.71
C ASP A 730 33.35 4.99 -17.76
N VAL A 731 32.72 4.91 -16.60
CA VAL A 731 33.03 3.91 -15.59
C VAL A 731 31.74 3.31 -15.04
N LEU A 732 31.75 1.99 -14.79
CA LEU A 732 30.65 1.30 -14.11
C LEU A 732 31.14 0.94 -12.71
N ALA A 733 30.48 1.47 -11.71
CA ALA A 733 30.77 1.18 -10.31
C ALA A 733 29.73 0.20 -9.78
N GLU A 734 30.19 -0.85 -9.09
CA GLU A 734 29.29 -1.89 -8.59
C GLU A 734 29.65 -2.29 -7.18
N VAL A 735 28.61 -2.50 -6.36
CA VAL A 735 28.72 -3.10 -5.01
C VAL A 735 27.82 -4.32 -4.98
N TYR A 736 28.35 -5.46 -4.56
CA TYR A 736 27.62 -6.73 -4.42
C TYR A 736 27.77 -7.25 -3.00
N ASP A 737 26.64 -7.64 -2.41
CA ASP A 737 26.61 -8.34 -1.12
C ASP A 737 26.82 -9.83 -1.37
N VAL A 738 27.97 -10.33 -0.94
CA VAL A 738 28.33 -11.74 -1.03
C VAL A 738 28.01 -12.46 0.27
N SER A 739 27.57 -11.73 1.32
CA SER A 739 27.30 -12.29 2.64
C SER A 739 26.11 -13.25 2.60
N LYS A 740 26.17 -14.29 3.45
CA LYS A 740 25.07 -15.26 3.58
C LYS A 740 24.43 -15.21 4.96
N ASN A 741 24.85 -14.24 5.79
CA ASN A 741 24.31 -14.07 7.14
C ASN A 741 23.30 -12.92 7.18
N SER A 742 22.86 -12.53 8.37
CA SER A 742 21.84 -11.46 8.52
C SER A 742 22.38 -10.07 8.22
N THR A 743 23.70 -9.87 8.36
CA THR A 743 24.36 -8.59 8.08
C THR A 743 24.47 -8.41 6.57
N ARG A 744 24.03 -7.27 6.07
CA ARG A 744 23.83 -7.09 4.62
C ARG A 744 23.83 -5.61 4.24
N LEU A 745 23.79 -5.35 2.96
CA LEU A 745 23.55 -3.98 2.46
C LEU A 745 22.16 -3.52 2.87
N THR A 746 22.09 -2.39 3.57
CA THR A 746 20.81 -1.81 3.99
C THR A 746 20.56 -0.46 3.36
N ASN A 747 21.59 0.19 2.81
CA ASN A 747 21.48 1.43 2.09
C ASN A 747 22.54 1.47 0.99
N LEU A 748 22.17 2.07 -0.12
CA LEU A 748 23.05 2.34 -1.24
C LEU A 748 22.75 3.74 -1.74
N SER A 749 23.78 4.53 -2.04
CA SER A 749 23.64 5.88 -2.55
C SER A 749 24.67 6.17 -3.64
N THR A 750 24.27 7.00 -4.59
CA THR A 750 25.16 7.45 -5.66
C THR A 750 24.85 8.91 -5.97
N ILE A 751 25.89 9.70 -6.16
CA ILE A 751 25.75 11.10 -6.51
C ILE A 751 26.43 11.31 -7.85
N ALA A 752 25.78 12.02 -8.75
CA ALA A 752 26.34 12.27 -10.08
C ALA A 752 25.83 13.59 -10.65
N GLN A 753 26.52 14.03 -11.69
CA GLN A 753 26.20 15.25 -12.42
C GLN A 753 25.40 14.89 -13.68
N ILE A 754 24.21 15.44 -13.82
CA ILE A 754 23.44 15.41 -15.06
C ILE A 754 23.97 16.55 -15.94
N SER A 755 24.61 16.21 -17.04
CA SER A 755 25.33 17.19 -17.85
C SER A 755 24.48 17.83 -18.93
N ASN A 756 23.49 17.12 -19.47
CA ASN A 756 22.60 17.62 -20.52
C ASN A 756 21.14 17.44 -20.11
N PRO A 757 20.27 18.36 -20.51
CA PRO A 757 18.84 18.17 -20.32
C PRO A 757 18.38 16.84 -20.98
N GLY A 758 17.67 16.04 -20.22
CA GLY A 758 17.19 14.74 -20.67
C GLY A 758 18.10 13.56 -20.33
N ASP A 759 19.34 13.82 -19.91
CA ASP A 759 20.21 12.75 -19.39
C ASP A 759 19.64 12.22 -18.08
N LEU A 760 19.91 10.93 -17.79
CA LEU A 760 19.44 10.27 -16.59
C LEU A 760 20.61 9.59 -15.87
N LEU A 761 20.58 9.63 -14.56
CA LEU A 761 21.38 8.74 -13.72
C LEU A 761 20.60 7.45 -13.60
N ILE A 762 21.21 6.33 -13.95
CA ILE A 762 20.50 5.05 -14.12
C ILE A 762 21.16 3.97 -13.26
N PRO A 763 20.96 3.99 -11.92
CA PRO A 763 21.44 2.89 -11.09
C PRO A 763 20.60 1.63 -11.29
N GLY A 764 21.25 0.48 -11.31
CA GLY A 764 20.61 -0.83 -11.26
C GLY A 764 20.65 -1.38 -9.85
N ILE A 765 19.59 -2.01 -9.39
CA ILE A 765 19.55 -2.71 -8.10
C ILE A 765 19.01 -4.12 -8.29
N VAL A 766 19.40 -5.03 -7.40
CA VAL A 766 18.92 -6.42 -7.41
C VAL A 766 18.36 -6.76 -6.03
N ILE A 767 17.15 -7.31 -6.04
CA ILE A 767 16.52 -7.88 -4.84
C ILE A 767 16.52 -9.40 -4.98
N GLN A 768 17.00 -10.11 -3.97
CA GLN A 768 16.97 -11.57 -3.90
C GLN A 768 16.09 -12.03 -2.75
N GLY A 769 15.43 -13.17 -2.92
CA GLY A 769 14.58 -13.77 -1.87
C GLY A 769 13.26 -14.24 -2.44
N THR A 770 12.37 -14.68 -1.57
CA THR A 770 11.03 -15.19 -1.95
C THR A 770 9.89 -14.27 -1.57
N ALA A 771 10.15 -13.33 -0.66
CA ALA A 771 9.16 -12.34 -0.24
C ALA A 771 9.59 -10.95 -0.73
N PRO A 772 8.69 -9.99 -0.79
CA PRO A 772 9.09 -8.64 -1.20
C PRO A 772 10.05 -7.99 -0.20
N ARG A 773 10.68 -6.91 -0.63
CA ARG A 773 11.47 -6.02 0.23
C ARG A 773 10.88 -4.61 0.12
N THR A 774 10.62 -3.98 1.25
CA THR A 774 10.16 -2.61 1.29
C THR A 774 11.37 -1.68 1.27
N LEU A 775 11.36 -0.75 0.32
CA LEU A 775 12.45 0.20 0.09
C LEU A 775 11.92 1.62 0.16
N LEU A 776 12.74 2.51 0.72
CA LEU A 776 12.65 3.94 0.48
C LEU A 776 13.61 4.26 -0.68
N VAL A 777 13.13 4.94 -1.71
CA VAL A 777 13.94 5.34 -2.86
C VAL A 777 13.80 6.86 -3.03
N ARG A 778 14.92 7.57 -3.19
CA ARG A 778 14.91 9.03 -3.29
C ARG A 778 15.79 9.51 -4.44
N ALA A 779 15.40 10.64 -5.06
CA ALA A 779 16.29 11.46 -5.91
C ALA A 779 16.28 12.88 -5.33
N VAL A 780 17.43 13.31 -4.87
CA VAL A 780 17.56 14.58 -4.13
C VAL A 780 18.39 15.55 -4.95
N GLY A 781 17.83 16.72 -5.18
CA GLY A 781 18.50 17.87 -5.80
C GLY A 781 18.51 19.06 -4.84
N PRO A 782 17.35 19.74 -4.66
CA PRO A 782 17.28 20.93 -3.78
C PRO A 782 17.76 20.67 -2.34
N GLY A 783 17.49 19.48 -1.81
CA GLY A 783 17.93 19.13 -0.45
C GLY A 783 19.46 19.12 -0.29
N LEU A 784 20.21 18.97 -1.37
CA LEU A 784 21.67 18.95 -1.32
C LEU A 784 22.28 20.30 -0.90
N SER A 785 21.53 21.39 -0.98
CA SER A 785 22.01 22.68 -0.52
C SER A 785 22.33 22.69 0.98
N ASP A 786 21.71 21.82 1.77
CA ASP A 786 22.01 21.69 3.20
C ASP A 786 23.40 21.06 3.43
N PHE A 787 23.98 20.48 2.38
CA PHE A 787 25.30 19.84 2.42
C PHE A 787 26.35 20.64 1.62
N GLY A 788 26.03 21.89 1.32
CA GLY A 788 27.00 22.82 0.72
C GLY A 788 27.05 22.82 -0.81
N ILE A 789 26.16 22.10 -1.48
CA ILE A 789 26.07 22.17 -2.94
C ILE A 789 25.14 23.33 -3.31
N PRO A 790 25.63 24.32 -4.07
CA PRO A 790 24.81 25.50 -4.37
C PRO A 790 23.50 25.15 -5.10
N ALA A 791 22.44 25.87 -4.80
CA ALA A 791 21.13 25.63 -5.39
C ALA A 791 21.10 25.68 -6.92
N ASN A 792 22.03 26.43 -7.52
CA ASN A 792 22.16 26.52 -8.97
C ASN A 792 23.05 25.44 -9.58
N ALA A 793 23.59 24.56 -8.76
CA ALA A 793 24.41 23.41 -9.20
C ALA A 793 23.72 22.07 -9.08
N VAL A 794 22.41 22.05 -8.70
CA VAL A 794 21.65 20.82 -8.55
C VAL A 794 20.53 20.76 -9.59
N VAL A 795 20.05 19.55 -9.87
CA VAL A 795 18.78 19.37 -10.60
C VAL A 795 17.68 19.90 -9.67
N THR A 796 16.97 20.94 -10.13
CA THR A 796 16.04 21.67 -9.22
C THR A 796 14.69 20.97 -9.05
N ASP A 797 14.35 20.03 -9.94
CA ASP A 797 13.08 19.30 -9.89
C ASP A 797 13.36 17.85 -10.32
N PRO A 798 13.98 17.04 -9.45
CA PRO A 798 14.31 15.66 -9.82
C PRO A 798 13.10 14.75 -9.85
N LEU A 799 13.15 13.77 -10.75
CA LEU A 799 12.20 12.68 -10.85
C LEU A 799 12.90 11.39 -10.48
N ILE A 800 12.25 10.48 -9.79
CA ILE A 800 12.72 9.11 -9.59
C ILE A 800 11.68 8.14 -10.11
N SER A 801 12.11 7.15 -10.89
CA SER A 801 11.27 6.04 -11.36
C SER A 801 11.97 4.71 -11.05
N VAL A 802 11.19 3.73 -10.64
CA VAL A 802 11.65 2.35 -10.41
C VAL A 802 11.07 1.51 -11.55
N LEU A 803 11.94 0.93 -12.37
CA LEU A 803 11.55 0.10 -13.51
C LEU A 803 11.92 -1.36 -13.26
N ASN A 804 11.08 -2.29 -13.68
CA ASN A 804 11.40 -3.72 -13.64
C ASN A 804 12.30 -4.12 -14.82
N ALA A 805 12.72 -5.38 -14.87
CA ALA A 805 13.63 -5.88 -15.90
C ALA A 805 13.08 -5.76 -17.32
N ALA A 806 11.76 -5.68 -17.47
CA ALA A 806 11.12 -5.50 -18.79
C ALA A 806 10.97 -4.02 -19.18
N GLY A 807 11.48 -3.10 -18.32
CA GLY A 807 11.37 -1.67 -18.57
C GLY A 807 10.05 -1.06 -18.14
N GLY A 808 9.17 -1.86 -17.53
CA GLY A 808 7.88 -1.35 -17.02
C GLY A 808 8.08 -0.62 -15.70
N ALA A 809 7.48 0.58 -15.57
CA ALA A 809 7.55 1.34 -14.34
C ALA A 809 6.79 0.62 -13.23
N VAL A 810 7.45 0.41 -12.10
CA VAL A 810 6.85 -0.13 -10.88
C VAL A 810 6.27 1.01 -10.06
N ASP A 811 7.04 2.09 -9.93
CA ASP A 811 6.64 3.25 -9.14
C ASP A 811 7.43 4.47 -9.60
N SER A 812 6.93 5.67 -9.29
CA SER A 812 7.64 6.91 -9.64
C SER A 812 7.14 8.07 -8.76
N ASN A 813 8.01 9.07 -8.60
CA ASN A 813 7.67 10.29 -7.86
C ASN A 813 8.57 11.42 -8.35
N ASN A 814 8.02 12.65 -8.38
CA ASN A 814 8.84 13.84 -8.66
C ASN A 814 8.66 14.96 -7.63
N ASN A 815 7.81 14.76 -6.63
CA ASN A 815 7.63 15.72 -5.53
C ASN A 815 7.25 14.93 -4.30
N TRP A 816 8.17 14.85 -3.35
CA TRP A 816 8.00 13.93 -2.23
C TRP A 816 6.76 14.20 -1.36
N THR A 817 6.27 15.44 -1.38
CA THR A 817 5.06 15.79 -0.62
C THR A 817 3.78 15.35 -1.32
N GLN A 818 3.84 14.89 -2.57
CA GLN A 818 2.68 14.52 -3.38
C GLN A 818 2.43 13.01 -3.44
N GLY A 819 2.90 12.27 -2.50
CA GLY A 819 2.67 10.82 -2.54
C GLY A 819 2.93 10.19 -1.20
N GLY A 820 2.30 10.73 -0.15
CA GLY A 820 2.45 10.18 1.18
C GLY A 820 3.49 10.90 2.02
N ALA A 821 3.43 12.22 2.06
CA ALA A 821 4.36 13.03 2.84
C ALA A 821 4.46 12.57 4.30
N ALA A 822 3.34 12.22 4.93
CA ALA A 822 3.32 11.74 6.31
C ALA A 822 4.09 10.43 6.44
N THR A 823 3.88 9.50 5.49
CA THR A 823 4.57 8.21 5.44
C THR A 823 6.08 8.42 5.29
N LEU A 824 6.48 9.26 4.33
CA LEU A 824 7.90 9.53 4.06
C LEU A 824 8.56 10.21 5.26
N THR A 825 7.90 11.22 5.86
CA THR A 825 8.42 11.89 7.06
C THR A 825 8.64 10.89 8.21
N ALA A 826 7.74 9.91 8.35
CA ALA A 826 7.86 8.88 9.39
C ALA A 826 8.99 7.88 9.07
N VAL A 827 9.25 7.59 7.80
CA VAL A 827 10.25 6.59 7.39
C VAL A 827 11.69 7.16 7.43
N PHE A 828 11.90 8.44 7.06
CA PHE A 828 13.26 9.00 6.98
C PHE A 828 14.10 8.71 8.25
N PRO A 829 13.64 9.03 9.46
CA PRO A 829 14.46 8.74 10.64
C PRO A 829 14.62 7.25 10.93
N VAL A 830 13.67 6.41 10.51
CA VAL A 830 13.75 4.96 10.74
C VAL A 830 14.91 4.35 9.98
N VAL A 831 15.19 4.86 8.77
CA VAL A 831 16.26 4.35 7.91
C VAL A 831 17.54 5.18 7.99
N GLY A 832 17.54 6.26 8.79
CA GLY A 832 18.69 7.15 8.90
C GLY A 832 18.84 8.12 7.73
N ALA A 833 17.77 8.33 6.97
CA ALA A 833 17.79 9.29 5.86
C ALA A 833 17.55 10.71 6.39
N PHE A 834 18.28 11.69 5.86
CA PHE A 834 18.06 13.10 6.26
C PHE A 834 16.68 13.57 5.80
N PRO A 835 16.06 14.52 6.52
CA PRO A 835 14.74 15.04 6.10
C PRO A 835 14.85 15.87 4.83
N LEU A 836 13.81 15.81 3.99
CA LEU A 836 13.72 16.64 2.78
C LEU A 836 13.02 17.96 3.12
N LYS A 837 13.25 18.96 2.27
CA LYS A 837 12.78 20.32 2.52
C LYS A 837 11.30 20.45 2.21
N THR A 838 10.53 20.91 3.20
CA THR A 838 9.10 21.22 2.99
C THR A 838 8.91 22.57 2.30
N ALA A 839 9.86 23.52 2.50
CA ALA A 839 9.77 24.83 1.87
C ALA A 839 10.08 24.76 0.36
N ASN A 840 10.76 23.71 -0.09
CA ASN A 840 10.99 23.45 -1.51
C ASN A 840 10.81 21.94 -1.72
N PRO A 841 9.58 21.48 -1.95
CA PRO A 841 9.28 20.04 -1.95
C PRO A 841 9.59 19.33 -3.28
N SER A 842 10.45 19.89 -4.12
CA SER A 842 10.74 19.34 -5.45
C SER A 842 11.64 18.12 -5.43
N ASP A 843 12.29 17.78 -4.29
CA ASP A 843 12.97 16.47 -4.20
C ASP A 843 11.98 15.33 -4.38
N ALA A 844 12.42 14.21 -4.92
CA ALA A 844 11.57 13.06 -5.17
C ALA A 844 11.84 11.94 -4.15
N ALA A 845 10.79 11.31 -3.66
CA ALA A 845 10.90 10.15 -2.76
C ALA A 845 9.65 9.29 -2.83
N LEU A 846 9.84 7.98 -2.67
CA LEU A 846 8.73 7.03 -2.61
C LEU A 846 9.09 5.85 -1.70
N VAL A 847 8.07 5.19 -1.14
CA VAL A 847 8.21 3.92 -0.43
C VAL A 847 7.45 2.87 -1.23
N THR A 848 8.11 1.77 -1.54
CA THR A 848 7.51 0.73 -2.38
C THR A 848 7.99 -0.65 -1.94
N ALA A 849 7.13 -1.66 -2.11
CA ALA A 849 7.49 -3.05 -1.84
C ALA A 849 7.70 -3.76 -3.19
N ILE A 850 8.91 -4.25 -3.42
CA ILE A 850 9.26 -4.90 -4.68
C ILE A 850 9.71 -6.34 -4.45
N THR A 851 9.37 -7.22 -5.37
CA THR A 851 9.69 -8.64 -5.31
C THR A 851 11.12 -8.90 -5.78
N ALA A 852 11.59 -10.14 -5.63
CA ALA A 852 12.90 -10.53 -6.15
C ALA A 852 12.98 -10.24 -7.65
N GLY A 853 14.10 -9.69 -8.08
CA GLY A 853 14.31 -9.31 -9.48
C GLY A 853 15.36 -8.24 -9.66
N ASN A 854 15.60 -7.90 -10.90
CA ASN A 854 16.48 -6.81 -11.30
C ASN A 854 15.62 -5.58 -11.59
N TYR A 855 16.05 -4.44 -11.06
CA TYR A 855 15.34 -3.18 -11.22
C TYR A 855 16.30 -2.09 -11.67
N THR A 856 15.78 -1.15 -12.42
CA THR A 856 16.51 0.03 -12.85
C THR A 856 15.85 1.26 -12.22
N LEU A 857 16.63 2.08 -11.57
CA LEU A 857 16.18 3.39 -11.11
C LEU A 857 16.54 4.39 -12.20
N GLN A 858 15.67 5.35 -12.45
CA GLN A 858 15.97 6.45 -13.37
C GLN A 858 15.74 7.75 -12.62
N ALA A 859 16.79 8.54 -12.53
CA ALA A 859 16.74 9.83 -11.86
C ALA A 859 17.28 10.91 -12.79
N GLY A 860 16.55 12.01 -12.91
CA GLY A 860 16.94 13.14 -13.72
C GLY A 860 15.94 14.26 -13.52
N ALA A 861 16.00 15.28 -14.36
CA ALA A 861 15.03 16.36 -14.26
C ALA A 861 13.64 15.87 -14.66
N ALA A 862 12.63 16.28 -13.90
CA ALA A 862 11.25 16.02 -14.28
C ALA A 862 10.98 16.62 -15.67
N PRO A 863 10.20 15.97 -16.53
CA PRO A 863 9.95 16.49 -17.87
C PRO A 863 9.30 17.87 -17.80
N ILE A 864 9.96 18.83 -18.42
CA ILE A 864 9.38 20.17 -18.56
C ILE A 864 8.23 20.05 -19.54
N ASN A 865 7.04 20.43 -19.10
CA ASN A 865 5.90 20.48 -20.01
C ASN A 865 6.18 21.56 -21.07
N PRO A 866 6.42 21.21 -22.34
CA PRO A 866 6.77 22.20 -23.35
C PRO A 866 5.64 23.18 -23.63
N ASN A 867 4.43 22.86 -23.20
CA ASN A 867 3.27 23.74 -23.35
C ASN A 867 3.03 24.56 -22.05
N ALA A 868 3.83 24.35 -21.01
CA ALA A 868 3.76 25.18 -19.83
C ALA A 868 4.32 26.57 -20.18
N PRO A 869 3.57 27.65 -20.02
CA PRO A 869 4.13 28.98 -20.27
C PRO A 869 5.32 29.22 -19.33
N VAL A 870 6.37 29.75 -19.88
CA VAL A 870 7.59 30.07 -19.10
C VAL A 870 7.22 31.07 -18.02
N ASN A 871 7.37 30.70 -16.77
CA ASN A 871 7.21 31.62 -15.65
C ASN A 871 8.50 32.45 -15.57
N PRO A 872 8.44 33.74 -15.90
CA PRO A 872 9.66 34.52 -15.86
C PRO A 872 10.19 34.76 -14.45
N ASN A 873 9.40 34.43 -13.43
CA ASN A 873 9.80 34.56 -12.04
C ASN A 873 10.09 33.18 -11.38
N ALA A 874 9.92 32.09 -12.13
CA ALA A 874 10.38 30.83 -11.60
C ALA A 874 11.90 30.83 -11.56
N ALA A 875 12.49 30.37 -10.47
CA ALA A 875 13.90 30.03 -10.48
C ALA A 875 14.12 29.13 -11.70
N ALA A 876 15.15 29.44 -12.48
CA ALA A 876 15.43 28.66 -13.68
C ALA A 876 15.41 27.17 -13.30
N VAL A 877 14.55 26.39 -13.97
CA VAL A 877 14.53 24.96 -13.76
C VAL A 877 15.84 24.41 -14.34
N ASN A 878 16.77 24.08 -13.46
CA ASN A 878 18.00 23.45 -13.89
C ASN A 878 17.69 21.99 -14.19
N ALA A 879 17.58 21.68 -15.46
CA ALA A 879 17.44 20.30 -15.92
C ALA A 879 18.79 19.56 -15.86
N THR A 880 19.84 20.28 -15.52
CA THR A 880 21.20 19.76 -15.34
C THR A 880 21.68 20.11 -13.95
N GLY A 881 22.68 19.39 -13.46
CA GLY A 881 23.21 19.60 -12.12
C GLY A 881 23.38 18.31 -11.36
N THR A 882 23.77 18.44 -10.11
CA THR A 882 24.00 17.31 -9.24
C THR A 882 22.66 16.70 -8.79
N VAL A 883 22.58 15.38 -8.79
CA VAL A 883 21.47 14.63 -8.20
C VAL A 883 22.05 13.49 -7.38
N LEU A 884 21.44 13.26 -6.20
CA LEU A 884 21.78 12.13 -5.31
C LEU A 884 20.64 11.12 -5.39
N VAL A 885 20.95 9.87 -5.70
CA VAL A 885 19.98 8.78 -5.65
C VAL A 885 20.30 7.91 -4.45
N GLU A 886 19.29 7.56 -3.67
CA GLU A 886 19.45 6.75 -2.48
C GLU A 886 18.39 5.66 -2.44
N VAL A 887 18.80 4.48 -1.96
CA VAL A 887 17.93 3.33 -1.73
C VAL A 887 18.18 2.84 -0.31
N TYR A 888 17.12 2.67 0.46
CA TYR A 888 17.20 2.16 1.84
C TYR A 888 16.24 0.99 2.01
N GLU A 889 16.68 -0.07 2.68
CA GLU A 889 15.75 -1.09 3.18
C GLU A 889 14.98 -0.50 4.37
N VAL A 890 13.66 -0.60 4.35
CA VAL A 890 12.81 -0.21 5.48
C VAL A 890 12.67 -1.43 6.40
N PRO A 891 13.10 -1.34 7.70
CA PRO A 891 13.12 -2.48 8.62
C PRO A 891 11.75 -2.87 9.17
#